data_de711136f02845ad0224c07a86c3b026
#
_entry.id   de711136f02845ad0224c07a86c3b026
#
_cell.length_a   1.000
_cell.length_b   1.000
_cell.length_c   1.000
_cell.angle_alpha   90.00
_cell.angle_beta   90.00
_cell.angle_gamma   90.00
#
_symmetry.space_group_name_H-M   'P 1'
#
loop_
_entity.id
_entity.type
_entity.pdbx_description
1 polymer ?
#
loop_
_entity_poly.entity_id
_entity_poly.type
_entity_poly.pdbx_seq_one_letter_code
_entity_poly.pdbx_strand_id
1 'polypeptide(L)'
;MSYDADTDTSTVSRRRVLQTAGASALVALAGCNTGSDGEGDGENGGGQSLDPVRERAEVSVDEIQEGGTLRFGLGAGIDSFDPSYSTSAPAGNVHGLVYESIITQDAAGTVYPWLARTWERMDVQEVEDGAYEPYMVPAETDDDGNLVADDQIIIRNPEAGEVLTVNEAPDAVEDGTYGIQYRAELHEGVTFHNGEEMTAEHVSRSYEVLENSSISAQTFDSFLYAEAVDEYTVDIYGQEPDAEADSQLPTTVYPMEHIEEYPDRGADPRNDLTPIGTGPFEFESYEAEQRAQFSTFEDYWLDDLGLDALEWWDGPDGFPTSPVVDEVTVSIVTDDATRAAALNSGEIDLTYGLTSDTYSEYRSSEDYRLSVTNAGAYNFLQYPVRVSPWDDERIRRGVNQLIPRAQIAENIYNGYRNPAYTPLPELAADEGSADYDALVEELRPQTEQDTEAATELLREAVDDLGVETPIEATIETNTSDDRVREAELIAQVMSNTEFFDISVETFEFTTFIQRILGPEYYQQGNIVLIGLSGTFNPGSFYDAVNSIDNFGQCCNFQRVDTPDLDEIATEARFSVEAVEDPQFRGQQYDKVWQGLIEQAPNSYTVFGTNVSSLSTDYVGHNTYTFSSGVLPYGLHDPTDQQVAYLDRE
;
A
#
# COMPACT_ATOMS: atom_id res chain seq x y z
N MET A 1 13.11 -31.04 45.27
CA MET A 1 13.51 -29.64 45.17
C MET A 1 12.63 -29.07 44.08
N SER A 2 11.63 -28.37 44.52
CA SER A 2 10.63 -27.69 43.67
C SER A 2 11.22 -26.38 43.17
N TYR A 3 11.16 -26.19 41.91
CA TYR A 3 11.35 -24.87 41.31
C TYR A 3 9.95 -24.31 41.03
N ASP A 4 9.60 -23.27 41.75
CA ASP A 4 8.48 -22.42 41.45
C ASP A 4 8.86 -21.59 40.18
N ALA A 5 8.05 -21.69 39.15
CA ALA A 5 8.10 -20.81 38.00
C ALA A 5 7.09 -19.70 38.27
N ASP A 6 7.61 -18.49 38.53
CA ASP A 6 6.83 -17.25 38.45
C ASP A 6 6.32 -17.11 37.02
N THR A 7 5.05 -17.15 36.85
CA THR A 7 4.35 -16.78 35.61
C THR A 7 4.27 -15.26 35.57
N ASP A 8 5.20 -14.68 34.84
CA ASP A 8 5.09 -13.31 34.38
C ASP A 8 4.03 -13.27 33.26
N THR A 9 2.89 -12.73 33.59
CA THR A 9 1.81 -12.49 32.64
C THR A 9 2.13 -11.22 31.86
N SER A 10 3.01 -11.34 30.86
CA SER A 10 3.15 -10.34 29.84
C SER A 10 1.89 -10.36 28.98
N THR A 11 1.25 -9.21 28.87
CA THR A 11 0.14 -8.90 27.98
C THR A 11 0.44 -9.40 26.57
N VAL A 12 -0.22 -10.48 26.17
CA VAL A 12 -0.12 -11.02 24.81
C VAL A 12 -0.92 -10.07 23.93
N SER A 13 -0.24 -9.42 22.99
CA SER A 13 -0.86 -8.57 21.97
C SER A 13 -2.00 -9.33 21.26
N ARG A 14 -3.16 -8.70 21.16
CA ARG A 14 -4.40 -9.24 20.56
C ARG A 14 -4.26 -9.60 19.07
N ARG A 15 -3.16 -9.18 18.41
CA ARG A 15 -2.87 -9.40 16.99
C ARG A 15 -2.48 -10.81 16.58
N ARG A 16 -2.22 -11.76 17.49
CA ARG A 16 -1.75 -13.11 17.16
C ARG A 16 -2.75 -14.01 16.42
N VAL A 17 -3.85 -13.49 15.99
CA VAL A 17 -5.05 -14.31 15.78
C VAL A 17 -5.36 -14.63 14.34
N LEU A 18 -4.96 -13.79 13.40
CA LEU A 18 -5.27 -14.01 11.96
C LEU A 18 -4.31 -14.97 11.25
N GLN A 19 -3.42 -15.64 11.98
CA GLN A 19 -2.27 -16.36 11.44
C GLN A 19 -2.49 -17.80 10.99
N THR A 20 -3.68 -18.33 11.03
CA THR A 20 -3.91 -19.74 10.64
C THR A 20 -4.84 -19.97 9.47
N ALA A 21 -5.32 -18.93 8.81
CA ALA A 21 -6.07 -19.08 7.58
C ALA A 21 -5.14 -18.96 6.36
N GLY A 22 -5.02 -20.03 5.65
CA GLY A 22 -4.47 -20.30 4.34
C GLY A 22 -3.41 -19.36 3.72
N ALA A 23 -2.25 -19.91 3.45
CA ALA A 23 -1.19 -19.33 2.65
C ALA A 23 -1.68 -19.00 1.22
N SER A 24 -2.29 -17.86 1.01
CA SER A 24 -2.58 -17.29 -0.31
C SER A 24 -2.58 -15.77 -0.34
N ALA A 25 -2.20 -15.08 0.75
CA ALA A 25 -1.98 -13.64 0.72
C ALA A 25 -0.70 -13.34 -0.09
N LEU A 26 -0.82 -13.32 -1.41
CA LEU A 26 0.09 -12.57 -2.27
C LEU A 26 -0.19 -11.09 -2.01
N VAL A 27 0.47 -10.56 -0.98
CA VAL A 27 0.54 -9.12 -0.77
C VAL A 27 0.93 -8.46 -2.08
N ALA A 28 0.28 -7.37 -2.40
CA ALA A 28 0.62 -6.50 -3.52
C ALA A 28 2.06 -5.99 -3.38
N LEU A 29 3.00 -6.84 -3.68
CA LEU A 29 4.38 -6.45 -3.89
C LEU A 29 4.37 -5.69 -5.20
N ALA A 30 4.53 -4.37 -5.15
CA ALA A 30 4.65 -3.53 -6.32
C ALA A 30 5.65 -4.19 -7.29
N GLY A 31 5.12 -4.87 -8.29
CA GLY A 31 5.90 -5.58 -9.28
C GLY A 31 6.60 -4.58 -10.17
N CYS A 32 7.88 -4.33 -9.90
CA CYS A 32 8.75 -3.83 -10.94
C CYS A 32 9.11 -5.04 -11.79
N ASN A 33 8.55 -5.10 -12.96
CA ASN A 33 8.77 -6.19 -13.92
C ASN A 33 10.16 -6.09 -14.57
N THR A 34 10.65 -7.22 -14.98
CA THR A 34 11.98 -7.49 -15.50
C THR A 34 12.11 -7.03 -16.96
N GLY A 35 13.09 -6.17 -17.23
CA GLY A 35 13.57 -5.89 -18.59
C GLY A 35 14.87 -6.68 -18.88
N SER A 36 15.02 -7.11 -20.10
CA SER A 36 16.09 -7.95 -20.62
C SER A 36 17.34 -7.19 -21.06
N ASP A 37 18.47 -7.89 -21.00
CA ASP A 37 19.84 -7.56 -21.34
C ASP A 37 20.12 -6.55 -22.47
N GLY A 38 21.03 -5.60 -22.17
CA GLY A 38 21.73 -4.78 -23.17
C GLY A 38 23.02 -4.20 -22.62
N GLU A 39 24.16 -4.79 -23.00
CA GLU A 39 25.50 -4.25 -22.71
C GLU A 39 25.76 -2.95 -23.46
N GLY A 40 26.22 -1.91 -22.75
CA GLY A 40 26.72 -0.68 -23.35
C GLY A 40 27.69 0.08 -22.47
N ASP A 41 28.97 0.09 -22.83
CA ASP A 41 30.03 0.94 -22.28
C ASP A 41 29.73 2.43 -22.47
N GLY A 42 29.77 3.24 -21.43
CA GLY A 42 29.56 4.68 -21.50
C GLY A 42 30.41 5.53 -20.59
N GLU A 43 31.02 6.53 -21.14
CA GLU A 43 31.99 7.48 -20.57
C GLU A 43 31.35 8.48 -19.56
N ASN A 44 32.17 8.84 -18.58
CA ASN A 44 31.98 9.90 -17.59
C ASN A 44 31.62 11.28 -18.19
N GLY A 45 30.46 11.80 -17.85
CA GLY A 45 30.08 13.20 -18.07
C GLY A 45 29.41 13.76 -16.83
N GLY A 46 29.92 14.86 -16.29
CA GLY A 46 29.43 15.50 -15.06
C GLY A 46 27.94 15.83 -15.13
N GLY A 47 27.17 15.15 -14.31
CA GLY A 47 25.72 15.24 -14.25
C GLY A 47 25.25 16.55 -13.62
N GLN A 48 24.42 17.28 -14.35
CA GLN A 48 23.45 18.18 -13.74
C GLN A 48 22.46 17.32 -12.97
N SER A 49 22.24 17.63 -11.69
CA SER A 49 21.13 17.09 -10.91
C SER A 49 19.83 17.33 -11.70
N LEU A 50 19.25 16.26 -12.20
CA LEU A 50 17.99 16.32 -12.92
C LEU A 50 16.89 16.17 -11.85
N ASP A 51 16.44 17.26 -11.25
CA ASP A 51 15.21 17.20 -10.47
C ASP A 51 14.10 16.65 -11.36
N PRO A 52 13.41 15.56 -10.96
CA PRO A 52 12.24 15.09 -11.69
C PRO A 52 11.21 16.22 -11.75
N VAL A 53 10.55 16.40 -12.90
CA VAL A 53 9.48 17.39 -13.03
C VAL A 53 8.33 16.94 -12.14
N ARG A 54 8.18 17.60 -11.00
CA ARG A 54 7.14 17.34 -9.98
C ARG A 54 6.05 18.42 -9.99
N GLU A 55 6.07 19.32 -10.97
CA GLU A 55 5.03 20.32 -11.12
C GLU A 55 3.77 19.63 -11.63
N ARG A 56 2.68 19.80 -10.91
CA ARG A 56 1.36 19.33 -11.34
C ARG A 56 0.96 20.03 -12.63
N ALA A 57 0.39 19.30 -13.57
CA ALA A 57 -0.25 19.88 -14.73
C ALA A 57 -1.54 20.57 -14.26
N GLU A 58 -1.65 21.86 -14.53
CA GLU A 58 -2.88 22.61 -14.30
C GLU A 58 -3.61 22.74 -15.64
N VAL A 59 -4.93 22.49 -15.64
CA VAL A 59 -5.80 22.63 -16.81
C VAL A 59 -6.82 23.71 -16.53
N SER A 60 -6.91 24.67 -17.44
CA SER A 60 -8.00 25.65 -17.41
C SER A 60 -9.30 24.99 -17.91
N VAL A 61 -10.39 25.18 -17.20
CA VAL A 61 -11.71 24.63 -17.59
C VAL A 61 -12.08 24.99 -19.03
N ASP A 62 -11.71 26.19 -19.50
CA ASP A 62 -11.97 26.64 -20.87
C ASP A 62 -11.18 25.89 -21.95
N GLU A 63 -10.14 25.15 -21.58
CA GLU A 63 -9.25 24.40 -22.49
C GLU A 63 -9.62 22.92 -22.60
N ILE A 64 -10.48 22.43 -21.71
CA ILE A 64 -10.90 21.02 -21.69
C ILE A 64 -11.64 20.66 -22.98
N GLN A 65 -11.22 19.56 -23.60
CA GLN A 65 -11.86 18.99 -24.78
C GLN A 65 -12.54 17.69 -24.40
N GLU A 66 -13.80 17.54 -24.81
CA GLU A 66 -14.58 16.35 -24.58
C GLU A 66 -14.42 15.34 -25.71
N GLY A 67 -14.48 14.06 -25.36
CA GLY A 67 -14.57 12.96 -26.31
C GLY A 67 -13.26 12.23 -26.59
N GLY A 68 -13.38 11.16 -27.35
CA GLY A 68 -12.27 10.34 -27.80
C GLY A 68 -12.03 9.11 -26.93
N THR A 69 -11.08 8.25 -27.37
CA THR A 69 -10.69 7.02 -26.70
C THR A 69 -9.29 7.20 -26.10
N LEU A 70 -9.16 7.11 -24.77
CA LEU A 70 -7.87 7.00 -24.09
C LEU A 70 -7.34 5.58 -24.21
N ARG A 71 -6.07 5.43 -24.60
CA ARG A 71 -5.38 4.15 -24.73
C ARG A 71 -4.30 4.03 -23.66
N PHE A 72 -4.56 3.17 -22.68
CA PHE A 72 -3.67 2.94 -21.54
C PHE A 72 -2.89 1.64 -21.69
N GLY A 73 -1.58 1.65 -21.47
CA GLY A 73 -0.70 0.49 -21.51
C GLY A 73 -0.38 -0.03 -20.12
N LEU A 74 -0.80 -1.27 -19.81
CA LEU A 74 -0.44 -2.00 -18.59
C LEU A 74 0.76 -2.92 -18.80
N GLY A 75 1.67 -2.95 -17.81
CA GLY A 75 2.85 -3.82 -17.79
C GLY A 75 2.59 -5.24 -17.29
N ALA A 76 1.38 -5.54 -16.80
CA ALA A 76 1.00 -6.88 -16.33
C ALA A 76 -0.49 -7.15 -16.63
N GLY A 77 -0.88 -8.42 -16.57
CA GLY A 77 -2.27 -8.85 -16.74
C GLY A 77 -3.18 -8.36 -15.61
N ILE A 78 -4.48 -8.27 -15.89
CA ILE A 78 -5.52 -8.04 -14.90
C ILE A 78 -5.87 -9.40 -14.31
N ASP A 79 -5.56 -9.59 -13.04
CA ASP A 79 -5.75 -10.86 -12.33
C ASP A 79 -7.18 -11.07 -11.84
N SER A 80 -7.90 -10.00 -11.49
CA SER A 80 -9.33 -10.03 -11.20
C SER A 80 -9.99 -8.69 -11.54
N PHE A 81 -11.26 -8.73 -11.93
CA PHE A 81 -12.12 -7.55 -12.05
C PHE A 81 -12.92 -7.28 -10.78
N ASP A 82 -12.79 -8.12 -9.76
CA ASP A 82 -13.45 -7.95 -8.47
C ASP A 82 -12.43 -7.39 -7.44
N PRO A 83 -12.68 -6.19 -6.87
CA PRO A 83 -11.81 -5.60 -5.84
C PRO A 83 -11.57 -6.50 -4.63
N SER A 84 -12.51 -7.39 -4.30
CA SER A 84 -12.36 -8.33 -3.18
C SER A 84 -11.35 -9.46 -3.44
N TYR A 85 -10.91 -9.65 -4.67
CA TYR A 85 -9.97 -10.71 -5.05
C TYR A 85 -8.59 -10.22 -5.49
N SER A 86 -8.43 -8.93 -5.71
CA SER A 86 -7.14 -8.39 -6.11
C SER A 86 -6.90 -6.97 -5.60
N THR A 87 -5.73 -6.78 -5.00
CA THR A 87 -5.16 -5.48 -4.67
C THR A 87 -3.99 -5.13 -5.60
N SER A 88 -3.82 -5.85 -6.71
CA SER A 88 -2.74 -5.60 -7.66
C SER A 88 -2.91 -4.25 -8.35
N ALA A 89 -1.81 -3.57 -8.67
CA ALA A 89 -1.87 -2.28 -9.35
C ALA A 89 -2.53 -2.35 -10.73
N PRO A 90 -2.33 -3.39 -11.57
CA PRO A 90 -3.09 -3.55 -12.80
C PRO A 90 -4.60 -3.66 -12.61
N ALA A 91 -5.06 -4.44 -11.63
CA ALA A 91 -6.48 -4.58 -11.31
C ALA A 91 -7.06 -3.28 -10.76
N GLY A 92 -6.38 -2.62 -9.81
CA GLY A 92 -6.83 -1.36 -9.22
C GLY A 92 -7.09 -0.26 -10.26
N ASN A 93 -6.28 -0.18 -11.33
CA ASN A 93 -6.51 0.78 -12.42
C ASN A 93 -7.81 0.55 -13.20
N VAL A 94 -8.33 -0.67 -13.23
CA VAL A 94 -9.62 -0.95 -13.88
C VAL A 94 -10.77 -0.95 -12.87
N HIS A 95 -10.51 -1.34 -11.62
CA HIS A 95 -11.50 -1.26 -10.55
C HIS A 95 -12.00 0.18 -10.36
N GLY A 96 -11.10 1.15 -10.24
CA GLY A 96 -11.45 2.56 -10.04
C GLY A 96 -12.15 3.24 -11.23
N LEU A 97 -12.31 2.57 -12.37
CA LEU A 97 -13.20 3.04 -13.45
C LEU A 97 -14.66 2.66 -13.19
N VAL A 98 -14.88 1.53 -12.52
CA VAL A 98 -16.18 0.86 -12.40
C VAL A 98 -16.77 0.97 -11.00
N TYR A 99 -15.94 0.85 -9.97
CA TYR A 99 -16.37 0.76 -8.58
C TYR A 99 -15.98 1.99 -7.79
N GLU A 100 -16.84 2.35 -6.85
CA GLU A 100 -16.62 3.44 -5.91
C GLU A 100 -16.90 2.99 -4.46
N SER A 101 -16.44 3.79 -3.51
CA SER A 101 -16.67 3.64 -2.08
C SER A 101 -17.47 4.82 -1.54
N ILE A 102 -17.95 4.71 -0.31
CA ILE A 102 -18.65 5.82 0.38
C ILE A 102 -17.75 7.01 0.65
N ILE A 103 -16.43 6.82 0.65
CA ILE A 103 -15.41 7.88 0.73
C ILE A 103 -14.48 7.82 -0.48
N THR A 104 -13.72 8.89 -0.68
CA THR A 104 -12.54 8.95 -1.56
C THR A 104 -11.37 9.62 -0.86
N GLN A 105 -10.17 9.55 -1.43
CA GLN A 105 -8.97 10.22 -0.91
C GLN A 105 -8.26 10.98 -2.03
N ASP A 106 -7.78 12.18 -1.70
CA ASP A 106 -6.91 12.94 -2.60
C ASP A 106 -5.49 12.32 -2.70
N ALA A 107 -4.61 12.93 -3.48
CA ALA A 107 -3.23 12.45 -3.63
C ALA A 107 -2.35 12.66 -2.38
N ALA A 108 -2.84 13.38 -1.39
CA ALA A 108 -2.20 13.56 -0.08
C ALA A 108 -2.76 12.62 1.00
N GLY A 109 -3.85 11.90 0.71
CA GLY A 109 -4.49 10.97 1.64
C GLY A 109 -5.62 11.57 2.48
N THR A 110 -6.00 12.83 2.22
CA THR A 110 -7.16 13.42 2.88
C THR A 110 -8.43 12.69 2.48
N VAL A 111 -9.21 12.30 3.48
CA VAL A 111 -10.48 11.59 3.28
C VAL A 111 -11.61 12.57 3.00
N TYR A 112 -12.39 12.28 1.96
CA TYR A 112 -13.58 13.02 1.57
C TYR A 112 -14.81 12.10 1.47
N PRO A 113 -16.00 12.53 1.94
CA PRO A 113 -17.24 11.82 1.60
C PRO A 113 -17.41 11.78 0.07
N TRP A 114 -17.85 10.62 -0.48
CA TRP A 114 -18.01 10.44 -1.92
C TRP A 114 -19.42 9.93 -2.29
N LEU A 115 -19.67 8.61 -2.28
CA LEU A 115 -21.05 8.12 -2.36
C LEU A 115 -21.86 8.47 -1.10
N ALA A 116 -21.16 8.71 0.02
CA ALA A 116 -21.72 9.38 1.18
C ALA A 116 -21.72 10.91 0.96
N ARG A 117 -22.81 11.57 1.38
CA ARG A 117 -22.90 13.02 1.51
C ARG A 117 -22.15 13.52 2.74
N THR A 118 -22.19 12.73 3.83
CA THR A 118 -21.46 12.98 5.07
C THR A 118 -20.78 11.69 5.55
N TRP A 119 -19.61 11.83 6.15
CA TRP A 119 -18.86 10.79 6.83
C TRP A 119 -18.39 11.32 8.17
N GLU A 120 -19.02 10.88 9.26
CA GLU A 120 -18.79 11.47 10.59
C GLU A 120 -18.52 10.38 11.62
N ARG A 121 -17.48 10.59 12.44
CA ARG A 121 -17.22 9.77 13.62
C ARG A 121 -18.24 10.14 14.70
N MET A 122 -19.04 9.16 15.11
CA MET A 122 -20.12 9.33 16.10
C MET A 122 -19.66 9.06 17.52
N ASP A 123 -18.79 8.05 17.71
CA ASP A 123 -18.31 7.65 19.03
C ASP A 123 -16.92 6.98 18.91
N VAL A 124 -16.17 7.03 20.01
CA VAL A 124 -14.91 6.30 20.19
C VAL A 124 -14.76 5.95 21.68
N GLN A 125 -14.35 4.73 21.97
CA GLN A 125 -14.21 4.26 23.34
C GLN A 125 -13.13 3.17 23.47
N GLU A 126 -12.50 3.10 24.64
CA GLU A 126 -11.61 2.00 24.97
C GLU A 126 -12.38 0.69 25.07
N VAL A 127 -11.81 -0.38 24.52
CA VAL A 127 -12.34 -1.73 24.61
C VAL A 127 -11.51 -2.53 25.62
N GLU A 128 -12.14 -2.97 26.73
CA GLU A 128 -11.45 -3.75 27.75
C GLU A 128 -11.03 -5.12 27.21
N ASP A 129 -9.91 -5.64 27.71
CA ASP A 129 -9.43 -6.98 27.37
C ASP A 129 -10.49 -8.05 27.64
N GLY A 130 -10.79 -8.88 26.63
CA GLY A 130 -11.80 -9.93 26.73
C GLY A 130 -13.25 -9.42 26.64
N ALA A 131 -13.49 -8.17 26.28
CA ALA A 131 -14.85 -7.63 26.14
C ALA A 131 -15.69 -8.41 25.13
N TYR A 132 -15.06 -8.99 24.12
CA TYR A 132 -15.74 -9.79 23.10
C TYR A 132 -15.93 -11.27 23.45
N GLU A 133 -15.30 -11.78 24.54
CA GLU A 133 -15.43 -13.20 24.91
C GLU A 133 -16.89 -13.71 25.03
N PRO A 134 -17.87 -12.93 25.53
CA PRO A 134 -19.26 -13.38 25.61
C PRO A 134 -19.93 -13.68 24.27
N TYR A 135 -19.41 -13.10 23.19
CA TYR A 135 -19.96 -13.18 21.82
C TYR A 135 -19.18 -14.15 20.93
N MET A 136 -18.05 -14.68 21.42
CA MET A 136 -17.20 -15.58 20.65
C MET A 136 -17.78 -17.00 20.60
N VAL A 137 -17.65 -17.64 19.44
CA VAL A 137 -18.05 -19.03 19.21
C VAL A 137 -16.82 -19.87 18.86
N PRO A 138 -16.83 -21.21 19.13
CA PRO A 138 -15.74 -22.08 18.76
C PRO A 138 -15.46 -22.04 17.25
N ALA A 139 -14.20 -21.82 16.87
CA ALA A 139 -13.79 -21.82 15.48
C ALA A 139 -13.78 -23.25 14.92
N GLU A 140 -14.43 -23.44 13.77
CA GLU A 140 -14.31 -24.67 12.99
C GLU A 140 -13.24 -24.49 11.91
N THR A 141 -12.36 -25.47 11.77
CA THR A 141 -11.34 -25.48 10.72
C THR A 141 -11.50 -26.70 9.83
N ASP A 142 -11.20 -26.55 8.54
CA ASP A 142 -11.13 -27.67 7.60
C ASP A 142 -9.88 -28.55 7.84
N ASP A 143 -9.75 -29.62 7.03
CA ASP A 143 -8.62 -30.55 7.12
C ASP A 143 -7.25 -29.90 6.82
N ASP A 144 -7.23 -28.75 6.15
CA ASP A 144 -6.03 -27.97 5.81
C ASP A 144 -5.73 -26.88 6.87
N GLY A 145 -6.61 -26.71 7.87
CA GLY A 145 -6.45 -25.78 8.98
C GLY A 145 -7.01 -24.37 8.68
N ASN A 146 -7.71 -24.21 7.56
CA ASN A 146 -8.43 -22.97 7.26
C ASN A 146 -9.73 -22.93 8.06
N LEU A 147 -10.16 -21.76 8.45
CA LEU A 147 -11.45 -21.60 9.09
C LEU A 147 -12.55 -21.90 8.07
N VAL A 148 -13.37 -22.87 8.42
CA VAL A 148 -14.61 -23.15 7.71
C VAL A 148 -15.67 -22.30 8.38
N ALA A 149 -16.04 -21.21 7.78
CA ALA A 149 -17.10 -20.40 8.29
C ALA A 149 -18.08 -20.12 7.16
N ASP A 150 -19.30 -20.61 7.35
CA ASP A 150 -20.46 -19.98 6.71
C ASP A 150 -20.69 -18.58 7.35
N ASP A 151 -19.98 -18.29 8.44
CA ASP A 151 -20.06 -17.06 9.22
C ASP A 151 -18.71 -16.34 9.20
N GLN A 152 -18.72 -15.04 8.96
CA GLN A 152 -17.53 -14.20 8.96
C GLN A 152 -16.81 -14.17 10.28
N ILE A 153 -15.48 -14.13 10.20
CA ILE A 153 -14.62 -14.05 11.36
C ILE A 153 -14.16 -12.62 11.53
N ILE A 154 -14.53 -12.03 12.65
CA ILE A 154 -14.19 -10.66 12.98
C ILE A 154 -13.06 -10.63 14.00
N ILE A 155 -13.23 -11.31 15.11
CA ILE A 155 -12.22 -11.46 16.15
C ILE A 155 -11.98 -12.95 16.41
N ARG A 156 -10.75 -13.28 16.74
CA ARG A 156 -10.31 -14.63 17.09
C ARG A 156 -9.67 -14.63 18.47
N ASN A 157 -10.02 -15.56 19.33
CA ASN A 157 -9.22 -15.88 20.51
C ASN A 157 -8.28 -17.04 20.18
N PRO A 158 -6.96 -16.79 19.98
CA PRO A 158 -6.03 -17.81 19.51
C PRO A 158 -5.80 -18.92 20.54
N GLU A 159 -5.96 -18.63 21.83
CA GLU A 159 -5.74 -19.61 22.90
C GLU A 159 -6.94 -20.54 23.07
N ALA A 160 -8.15 -20.03 22.91
CA ALA A 160 -9.39 -20.77 23.05
C ALA A 160 -9.90 -21.39 21.73
N GLY A 161 -9.39 -20.92 20.56
CA GLY A 161 -9.92 -21.31 19.26
C GLY A 161 -11.35 -20.79 19.05
N GLU A 162 -11.65 -19.61 19.58
CA GLU A 162 -12.96 -18.96 19.49
C GLU A 162 -12.89 -17.76 18.56
N VAL A 163 -13.99 -17.45 17.88
CA VAL A 163 -14.12 -16.34 16.94
C VAL A 163 -15.40 -15.57 17.23
N LEU A 164 -15.40 -14.28 16.96
CA LEU A 164 -16.61 -13.50 16.86
C LEU A 164 -17.05 -13.51 15.38
N THR A 165 -18.25 -13.97 15.14
CA THR A 165 -18.83 -14.03 13.81
C THR A 165 -19.68 -12.79 13.52
N VAL A 166 -19.99 -12.53 12.24
CA VAL A 166 -20.90 -11.43 11.84
C VAL A 166 -22.26 -11.57 12.50
N ASN A 167 -22.75 -12.80 12.71
CA ASN A 167 -24.03 -13.07 13.36
C ASN A 167 -24.05 -12.66 14.84
N GLU A 168 -22.90 -12.62 15.49
CA GLU A 168 -22.76 -12.25 16.90
C GLU A 168 -22.31 -10.77 17.07
N ALA A 169 -21.80 -10.14 16.02
CA ALA A 169 -21.37 -8.76 16.04
C ALA A 169 -22.51 -7.75 16.32
N PRO A 170 -23.75 -7.92 15.80
CA PRO A 170 -24.87 -7.06 16.18
C PRO A 170 -25.16 -7.08 17.68
N ASP A 171 -25.08 -8.25 18.33
CA ASP A 171 -25.33 -8.39 19.78
C ASP A 171 -24.25 -7.62 20.58
N ALA A 172 -22.99 -7.68 20.15
CA ALA A 172 -21.89 -6.93 20.76
C ALA A 172 -22.11 -5.42 20.64
N VAL A 173 -22.48 -4.94 19.45
CA VAL A 173 -22.78 -3.52 19.21
C VAL A 173 -24.02 -3.07 19.99
N GLU A 174 -25.10 -3.88 20.06
CA GLU A 174 -26.31 -3.57 20.85
C GLU A 174 -25.98 -3.44 22.34
N ASP A 175 -25.05 -4.23 22.86
CA ASP A 175 -24.57 -4.17 24.24
C ASP A 175 -23.54 -3.02 24.45
N GLY A 176 -23.14 -2.30 23.41
CA GLY A 176 -22.19 -1.19 23.43
C GLY A 176 -20.73 -1.62 23.41
N THR A 177 -20.43 -2.84 22.92
CA THR A 177 -19.07 -3.36 22.79
C THR A 177 -18.57 -3.10 21.37
N TYR A 178 -17.85 -2.00 21.18
CA TYR A 178 -17.15 -1.61 19.94
C TYR A 178 -16.09 -0.55 20.31
N GLY A 179 -15.12 -0.32 19.46
CA GLY A 179 -14.06 0.68 19.68
C GLY A 179 -14.38 2.03 19.06
N ILE A 180 -14.95 2.05 17.87
CA ILE A 180 -15.24 3.27 17.11
C ILE A 180 -16.52 3.11 16.29
N GLN A 181 -17.26 4.22 16.10
CA GLN A 181 -18.46 4.27 15.27
C GLN A 181 -18.39 5.43 14.30
N TYR A 182 -18.66 5.15 13.04
CA TYR A 182 -18.89 6.15 11.99
C TYR A 182 -20.30 6.07 11.46
N ARG A 183 -20.83 7.22 11.01
CA ARG A 183 -22.09 7.34 10.30
C ARG A 183 -21.86 7.96 8.93
N ALA A 184 -22.41 7.31 7.91
CA ALA A 184 -22.53 7.86 6.57
C ALA A 184 -23.99 8.16 6.25
N GLU A 185 -24.27 9.37 5.76
CA GLU A 185 -25.51 9.70 5.06
C GLU A 185 -25.21 9.66 3.56
N LEU A 186 -25.91 8.81 2.81
CA LEU A 186 -25.67 8.58 1.40
C LEU A 186 -26.35 9.63 0.51
N HIS A 187 -25.83 9.85 -0.70
CA HIS A 187 -26.54 10.58 -1.73
C HIS A 187 -27.75 9.75 -2.22
N GLU A 188 -28.92 10.40 -2.37
CA GLU A 188 -30.10 9.79 -3.00
C GLU A 188 -29.95 9.82 -4.52
N GLY A 189 -30.46 8.79 -5.23
CA GLY A 189 -30.46 8.71 -6.69
C GLY A 189 -29.15 8.22 -7.31
N VAL A 190 -28.19 7.75 -6.52
CA VAL A 190 -27.01 7.05 -7.05
C VAL A 190 -27.42 5.71 -7.65
N THR A 191 -27.08 5.43 -8.90
CA THR A 191 -27.43 4.18 -9.58
C THR A 191 -26.19 3.39 -9.96
N PHE A 192 -26.30 2.06 -9.87
CA PHE A 192 -25.34 1.14 -10.46
C PHE A 192 -25.52 1.04 -11.97
N HIS A 193 -24.52 0.53 -12.70
CA HIS A 193 -24.57 0.30 -14.14
C HIS A 193 -25.76 -0.58 -14.60
N ASN A 194 -26.30 -1.43 -13.72
CA ASN A 194 -27.51 -2.22 -14.01
C ASN A 194 -28.82 -1.46 -13.78
N GLY A 195 -28.75 -0.18 -13.36
CA GLY A 195 -29.90 0.69 -13.10
C GLY A 195 -30.54 0.49 -11.72
N GLU A 196 -29.96 -0.32 -10.83
CA GLU A 196 -30.37 -0.44 -9.44
C GLU A 196 -29.93 0.81 -8.65
N GLU A 197 -30.81 1.34 -7.80
CA GLU A 197 -30.47 2.47 -6.93
C GLU A 197 -29.70 1.99 -5.69
N MET A 198 -28.59 2.64 -5.38
CA MET A 198 -27.78 2.36 -4.21
C MET A 198 -28.48 2.84 -2.92
N THR A 199 -28.47 2.00 -1.90
CA THR A 199 -29.02 2.29 -0.57
C THR A 199 -28.05 1.88 0.54
N ALA A 200 -28.37 2.22 1.79
CA ALA A 200 -27.61 1.82 2.96
C ALA A 200 -27.49 0.29 3.11
N GLU A 201 -28.48 -0.48 2.60
CA GLU A 201 -28.41 -1.94 2.59
C GLU A 201 -27.28 -2.45 1.68
N HIS A 202 -27.04 -1.81 0.53
CA HIS A 202 -25.89 -2.15 -0.33
C HIS A 202 -24.57 -1.95 0.38
N VAL A 203 -24.41 -0.83 1.10
CA VAL A 203 -23.19 -0.56 1.85
C VAL A 203 -22.98 -1.58 2.97
N SER A 204 -23.99 -1.80 3.83
CA SER A 204 -23.87 -2.72 4.95
C SER A 204 -23.60 -4.16 4.49
N ARG A 205 -24.23 -4.61 3.42
CA ARG A 205 -24.07 -5.97 2.87
C ARG A 205 -22.84 -6.15 1.98
N SER A 206 -22.19 -5.07 1.55
CA SER A 206 -20.96 -5.18 0.75
C SER A 206 -19.83 -5.86 1.52
N TYR A 207 -19.84 -5.81 2.85
CA TYR A 207 -18.90 -6.55 3.68
C TYR A 207 -19.05 -8.08 3.56
N GLU A 208 -20.25 -8.59 3.24
CA GLU A 208 -20.49 -10.02 2.97
C GLU A 208 -19.69 -10.51 1.75
N VAL A 209 -19.45 -9.63 0.77
CA VAL A 209 -18.64 -9.93 -0.41
C VAL A 209 -17.18 -10.19 -0.05
N LEU A 210 -16.70 -9.58 1.01
CA LEU A 210 -15.32 -9.70 1.47
C LEU A 210 -15.07 -10.96 2.30
N GLU A 211 -16.14 -11.63 2.75
CA GLU A 211 -16.11 -12.71 3.73
C GLU A 211 -15.08 -13.81 3.44
N ASN A 212 -15.15 -14.43 2.30
CA ASN A 212 -14.22 -15.48 1.88
C ASN A 212 -13.22 -15.00 0.81
N SER A 213 -13.03 -13.68 0.72
CA SER A 213 -12.15 -13.08 -0.28
C SER A 213 -10.67 -13.16 0.09
N SER A 214 -9.81 -12.92 -0.88
CA SER A 214 -8.35 -12.89 -0.66
C SER A 214 -7.88 -11.72 0.21
N ILE A 215 -8.71 -10.68 0.39
CA ILE A 215 -8.40 -9.49 1.20
C ILE A 215 -9.15 -9.45 2.54
N SER A 216 -9.95 -10.48 2.85
CA SER A 216 -10.79 -10.52 4.05
C SER A 216 -10.00 -10.22 5.33
N ALA A 217 -8.82 -10.79 5.48
CA ALA A 217 -7.97 -10.57 6.64
C ALA A 217 -7.57 -9.11 6.85
N GLN A 218 -7.44 -8.32 5.76
CA GLN A 218 -7.10 -6.91 5.83
C GLN A 218 -8.31 -6.05 6.20
N THR A 219 -9.49 -6.38 5.68
CA THR A 219 -10.74 -5.66 5.96
C THR A 219 -11.21 -5.89 7.39
N PHE A 220 -11.19 -7.14 7.86
CA PHE A 220 -11.71 -7.51 9.19
C PHE A 220 -10.69 -7.37 10.32
N ASP A 221 -9.53 -6.79 10.07
CA ASP A 221 -8.60 -6.40 11.13
C ASP A 221 -9.17 -5.25 11.99
N SER A 222 -9.88 -4.32 11.39
CA SER A 222 -10.49 -3.17 12.07
C SER A 222 -12.02 -3.21 12.11
N PHE A 223 -12.68 -3.84 11.14
CA PHE A 223 -14.13 -3.88 11.00
C PHE A 223 -14.80 -4.77 12.05
N LEU A 224 -15.96 -4.35 12.55
CA LEU A 224 -16.81 -5.12 13.44
C LEU A 224 -18.17 -5.42 12.82
N TYR A 225 -18.91 -4.38 12.44
CA TYR A 225 -20.28 -4.51 11.95
C TYR A 225 -20.71 -3.25 11.15
N ALA A 226 -21.63 -3.42 10.23
CA ALA A 226 -22.29 -2.31 9.54
C ALA A 226 -23.80 -2.50 9.55
N GLU A 227 -24.55 -1.44 9.87
CA GLU A 227 -26.00 -1.45 9.99
C GLU A 227 -26.64 -0.39 9.10
N ALA A 228 -27.55 -0.80 8.23
CA ALA A 228 -28.46 0.11 7.54
C ALA A 228 -29.52 0.63 8.54
N VAL A 229 -29.35 1.87 9.02
CA VAL A 229 -30.24 2.50 9.99
C VAL A 229 -31.57 2.89 9.33
N ASP A 230 -31.50 3.38 8.11
CA ASP A 230 -32.63 3.66 7.22
C ASP A 230 -32.18 3.54 5.76
N GLU A 231 -32.98 3.99 4.78
CA GLU A 231 -32.73 3.79 3.35
C GLU A 231 -31.41 4.40 2.86
N TYR A 232 -30.95 5.51 3.51
CA TYR A 232 -29.76 6.25 3.09
C TYR A 232 -28.82 6.58 4.25
N THR A 233 -28.96 5.91 5.39
CA THR A 233 -28.08 6.09 6.55
C THR A 233 -27.49 4.74 6.97
N VAL A 234 -26.18 4.65 7.06
CA VAL A 234 -25.46 3.47 7.52
C VAL A 234 -24.54 3.83 8.69
N ASP A 235 -24.57 3.03 9.74
CA ASP A 235 -23.61 3.07 10.84
C ASP A 235 -22.59 1.93 10.62
N ILE A 236 -21.30 2.26 10.77
CA ILE A 236 -20.19 1.33 10.61
C ILE A 236 -19.37 1.35 11.89
N TYR A 237 -19.10 0.17 12.42
CA TYR A 237 -18.43 -0.02 13.69
C TYR A 237 -17.08 -0.71 13.50
N GLY A 238 -16.05 -0.21 14.18
CA GLY A 238 -14.74 -0.84 14.30
C GLY A 238 -14.57 -1.53 15.64
N GLN A 239 -13.71 -2.55 15.66
CA GLN A 239 -13.45 -3.39 16.84
C GLN A 239 -12.72 -2.64 17.94
N GLU A 240 -11.81 -1.74 17.58
CA GLU A 240 -10.94 -0.99 18.48
C GLU A 240 -11.01 0.51 18.15
N PRO A 241 -10.56 1.41 19.04
CA PRO A 241 -10.38 2.83 18.75
C PRO A 241 -9.20 3.03 17.80
N ASP A 242 -9.40 2.76 16.51
CA ASP A 242 -8.37 2.81 15.49
C ASP A 242 -8.26 4.21 14.88
N ALA A 243 -7.11 4.84 14.99
CA ALA A 243 -6.84 6.16 14.44
C ALA A 243 -6.78 6.18 12.88
N GLU A 244 -6.71 5.02 12.25
CA GLU A 244 -6.74 4.84 10.81
C GLU A 244 -8.13 4.42 10.29
N ALA A 245 -9.14 4.32 11.18
CA ALA A 245 -10.47 3.76 10.88
C ALA A 245 -11.24 4.52 9.80
N ASP A 246 -11.05 5.83 9.69
CA ASP A 246 -11.76 6.67 8.72
C ASP A 246 -11.45 6.28 7.26
N SER A 247 -10.27 5.73 7.01
CA SER A 247 -9.85 5.21 5.71
C SER A 247 -9.84 3.68 5.61
N GLN A 248 -9.84 2.97 6.74
CA GLN A 248 -9.76 1.51 6.76
C GLN A 248 -11.13 0.81 6.80
N LEU A 249 -12.15 1.45 7.42
CA LEU A 249 -13.48 0.87 7.55
C LEU A 249 -14.30 0.89 6.25
N PRO A 250 -14.28 1.97 5.42
CA PRO A 250 -15.05 1.98 4.18
C PRO A 250 -14.58 0.93 3.17
N THR A 251 -15.53 0.36 2.44
CA THR A 251 -15.27 -0.66 1.41
C THR A 251 -15.94 -0.29 0.10
N THR A 252 -15.60 -1.01 -0.97
CA THR A 252 -16.29 -0.96 -2.26
C THR A 252 -17.75 -1.29 -2.09
N VAL A 253 -18.65 -0.52 -2.72
CA VAL A 253 -20.09 -0.79 -2.69
C VAL A 253 -20.49 -1.63 -3.89
N TYR A 254 -21.16 -2.75 -3.62
CA TYR A 254 -21.59 -3.72 -4.62
C TYR A 254 -23.11 -3.70 -4.83
N PRO A 255 -23.62 -3.96 -6.06
CA PRO A 255 -25.04 -4.15 -6.30
C PRO A 255 -25.52 -5.47 -5.66
N MET A 256 -26.83 -5.54 -5.31
CA MET A 256 -27.41 -6.75 -4.72
C MET A 256 -27.20 -8.00 -5.58
N GLU A 257 -27.21 -7.84 -6.91
CA GLU A 257 -26.92 -8.92 -7.84
C GLU A 257 -25.57 -9.61 -7.52
N HIS A 258 -24.50 -8.83 -7.26
CA HIS A 258 -23.20 -9.38 -6.90
C HIS A 258 -23.20 -10.01 -5.50
N ILE A 259 -23.85 -9.37 -4.53
CA ILE A 259 -23.90 -9.86 -3.15
C ILE A 259 -24.65 -11.19 -3.08
N GLU A 260 -25.77 -11.35 -3.84
CA GLU A 260 -26.61 -12.54 -3.79
C GLU A 260 -26.13 -13.67 -4.71
N GLU A 261 -25.52 -13.34 -5.86
CA GLU A 261 -25.07 -14.35 -6.84
C GLU A 261 -23.76 -15.02 -6.43
N TYR A 262 -22.94 -14.34 -5.64
CA TYR A 262 -21.63 -14.83 -5.19
C TYR A 262 -21.53 -15.00 -3.65
N PRO A 263 -22.48 -15.66 -3.00
CA PRO A 263 -22.45 -15.84 -1.55
C PRO A 263 -21.30 -16.77 -1.09
N ASP A 264 -20.75 -17.57 -2.00
CA ASP A 264 -19.61 -18.46 -1.75
C ASP A 264 -18.39 -18.00 -2.55
N ARG A 265 -17.72 -16.96 -2.01
CA ARG A 265 -16.57 -16.30 -2.63
C ARG A 265 -15.26 -17.10 -2.53
N GLY A 266 -15.28 -18.32 -2.05
CA GLY A 266 -14.11 -19.21 -2.03
C GLY A 266 -13.58 -19.59 -3.43
N ALA A 267 -14.34 -19.27 -4.48
CA ALA A 267 -13.92 -19.41 -5.87
C ALA A 267 -13.83 -18.01 -6.50
N ASP A 268 -12.62 -17.50 -6.70
CA ASP A 268 -12.36 -16.28 -7.45
C ASP A 268 -13.12 -16.28 -8.81
N PRO A 269 -14.07 -15.36 -9.01
CA PRO A 269 -14.89 -15.31 -10.24
C PRO A 269 -14.11 -14.90 -11.50
N ARG A 270 -12.82 -14.57 -11.34
CA ARG A 270 -11.82 -14.03 -12.29
C ARG A 270 -12.38 -13.68 -13.64
N ASN A 271 -12.89 -14.02 -14.49
CA ASN A 271 -13.30 -13.61 -15.83
C ASN A 271 -14.78 -13.90 -16.14
N ASP A 272 -15.51 -14.47 -15.18
CA ASP A 272 -16.93 -14.78 -15.35
C ASP A 272 -17.81 -13.67 -14.77
N LEU A 273 -17.24 -12.77 -13.94
CA LEU A 273 -17.93 -11.60 -13.42
C LEU A 273 -17.96 -10.48 -14.46
N THR A 274 -19.14 -9.97 -14.77
CA THR A 274 -19.26 -8.66 -15.43
C THR A 274 -19.18 -7.59 -14.35
N PRO A 275 -18.15 -6.74 -14.35
CA PRO A 275 -18.02 -5.66 -13.36
C PRO A 275 -19.23 -4.72 -13.42
N ILE A 276 -19.90 -4.51 -12.30
CA ILE A 276 -21.03 -3.60 -12.13
C ILE A 276 -20.78 -2.77 -10.87
N GLY A 277 -20.67 -1.48 -11.03
CA GLY A 277 -20.44 -0.53 -9.95
C GLY A 277 -21.24 0.75 -10.18
N THR A 278 -20.89 1.80 -9.44
CA THR A 278 -21.45 3.15 -9.53
C THR A 278 -20.56 4.11 -10.29
N GLY A 279 -19.36 3.66 -10.70
CA GLY A 279 -18.31 4.49 -11.27
C GLY A 279 -18.62 5.06 -12.65
N PRO A 280 -17.78 6.00 -13.13
CA PRO A 280 -18.06 6.76 -14.36
C PRO A 280 -17.92 5.97 -15.66
N PHE A 281 -17.44 4.72 -15.62
CA PHE A 281 -17.30 3.87 -16.79
C PHE A 281 -17.93 2.49 -16.61
N GLU A 282 -18.67 2.04 -17.66
CA GLU A 282 -19.19 0.69 -17.79
C GLU A 282 -18.17 -0.22 -18.45
N PHE A 283 -18.13 -1.47 -18.00
CA PHE A 283 -17.31 -2.51 -18.62
C PHE A 283 -17.96 -3.02 -19.92
N GLU A 284 -17.19 -3.02 -21.02
CA GLU A 284 -17.64 -3.45 -22.34
C GLU A 284 -17.14 -4.84 -22.72
N SER A 285 -15.84 -5.09 -22.55
CA SER A 285 -15.24 -6.36 -22.95
C SER A 285 -13.84 -6.60 -22.38
N TYR A 286 -13.50 -7.87 -22.25
CA TYR A 286 -12.14 -8.32 -21.91
C TYR A 286 -11.67 -9.42 -22.85
N GLU A 287 -10.55 -9.22 -23.50
CA GLU A 287 -9.79 -10.25 -24.19
C GLU A 287 -8.58 -10.61 -23.30
N ALA A 288 -8.62 -11.79 -22.65
CA ALA A 288 -7.64 -12.20 -21.67
C ALA A 288 -6.18 -11.98 -22.15
N GLU A 289 -5.34 -11.42 -21.29
CA GLU A 289 -3.93 -11.10 -21.57
C GLU A 289 -3.71 -10.18 -22.78
N GLN A 290 -4.74 -9.51 -23.28
CA GLN A 290 -4.62 -8.60 -24.42
C GLN A 290 -5.16 -7.21 -24.11
N ARG A 291 -6.47 -7.12 -23.79
CA ARG A 291 -7.09 -5.81 -23.54
C ARG A 291 -8.42 -5.89 -22.79
N ALA A 292 -8.73 -4.80 -22.08
CA ALA A 292 -10.06 -4.50 -21.57
C ALA A 292 -10.58 -3.19 -22.18
N GLN A 293 -11.89 -3.05 -22.31
CA GLN A 293 -12.54 -1.87 -22.89
C GLN A 293 -13.67 -1.40 -21.97
N PHE A 294 -13.79 -0.09 -21.86
CA PHE A 294 -14.76 0.59 -21.02
C PHE A 294 -15.35 1.77 -21.80
N SER A 295 -16.62 2.06 -21.59
CA SER A 295 -17.31 3.24 -22.13
C SER A 295 -17.89 4.09 -20.99
N THR A 296 -18.10 5.36 -21.25
CA THR A 296 -18.68 6.28 -20.27
C THR A 296 -20.08 5.79 -19.86
N PHE A 297 -20.37 5.84 -18.55
CA PHE A 297 -21.70 5.58 -18.03
C PHE A 297 -22.60 6.82 -18.19
N GLU A 298 -23.62 6.75 -19.07
CA GLU A 298 -24.46 7.91 -19.41
C GLU A 298 -25.31 8.41 -18.23
N ASP A 299 -25.65 7.53 -17.28
CA ASP A 299 -26.46 7.84 -16.10
C ASP A 299 -25.58 7.96 -14.83
N TYR A 300 -24.35 8.47 -14.99
CA TYR A 300 -23.44 8.64 -13.85
C TYR A 300 -24.00 9.64 -12.83
N TRP A 301 -24.07 9.23 -11.59
CA TRP A 301 -24.76 9.93 -10.51
C TRP A 301 -24.31 11.40 -10.30
N LEU A 302 -23.03 11.69 -10.45
CA LEU A 302 -22.49 13.04 -10.23
C LEU A 302 -22.84 14.00 -11.38
N ASP A 303 -23.11 13.48 -12.60
CA ASP A 303 -23.62 14.28 -13.72
C ASP A 303 -25.04 14.79 -13.44
N ASP A 304 -25.87 13.98 -12.75
CA ASP A 304 -27.22 14.36 -12.37
C ASP A 304 -27.26 15.28 -11.14
N LEU A 305 -26.43 15.03 -10.12
CA LEU A 305 -26.41 15.81 -8.87
C LEU A 305 -25.59 17.11 -9.00
N GLY A 306 -24.52 17.10 -9.81
CA GLY A 306 -23.54 18.18 -9.92
C GLY A 306 -22.59 18.26 -8.74
N LEU A 307 -21.42 18.88 -8.96
CA LEU A 307 -20.38 19.03 -7.93
C LEU A 307 -20.84 19.82 -6.70
N ASP A 308 -21.82 20.69 -6.85
CA ASP A 308 -22.42 21.44 -5.72
C ASP A 308 -23.11 20.52 -4.67
N ALA A 309 -23.35 19.26 -4.99
CA ALA A 309 -23.84 18.26 -4.03
C ALA A 309 -22.76 17.78 -3.06
N LEU A 310 -21.50 17.94 -3.42
CA LEU A 310 -20.35 17.63 -2.57
C LEU A 310 -20.07 18.84 -1.65
N GLU A 311 -20.40 18.73 -0.37
CA GLU A 311 -20.32 19.86 0.59
C GLU A 311 -18.88 20.42 0.74
N TRP A 312 -17.88 19.63 0.42
CA TRP A 312 -16.46 20.00 0.45
C TRP A 312 -15.95 20.63 -0.87
N TRP A 313 -16.75 20.62 -1.93
CA TRP A 313 -16.32 21.16 -3.23
C TRP A 313 -16.16 22.68 -3.19
N ASP A 314 -14.99 23.15 -3.59
CA ASP A 314 -14.66 24.58 -3.70
C ASP A 314 -13.91 24.94 -5.02
N GLY A 315 -13.94 24.01 -5.99
CA GLY A 315 -13.26 24.17 -7.27
C GLY A 315 -13.93 25.17 -8.23
N PRO A 316 -13.37 25.37 -9.44
CA PRO A 316 -13.87 26.37 -10.38
C PRO A 316 -15.24 26.02 -10.96
N ASP A 317 -16.01 27.06 -11.27
CA ASP A 317 -17.27 26.90 -12.03
C ASP A 317 -17.02 26.23 -13.38
N GLY A 318 -17.83 25.22 -13.71
CA GLY A 318 -17.76 24.49 -14.97
C GLY A 318 -16.68 23.39 -15.01
N PHE A 319 -16.10 23.03 -13.87
CA PHE A 319 -15.30 21.82 -13.77
C PHE A 319 -16.16 20.59 -14.11
N PRO A 320 -15.65 19.61 -14.89
CA PRO A 320 -16.43 18.43 -15.26
C PRO A 320 -16.87 17.62 -14.04
N THR A 321 -18.06 17.06 -14.10
CA THR A 321 -18.60 16.14 -13.08
C THR A 321 -18.11 14.71 -13.27
N SER A 322 -17.66 14.37 -14.48
CA SER A 322 -17.18 13.04 -14.87
C SER A 322 -15.95 13.17 -15.78
N PRO A 323 -15.21 12.06 -16.03
CA PRO A 323 -14.17 12.02 -17.05
C PRO A 323 -14.67 12.48 -18.42
N VAL A 324 -13.85 13.25 -19.14
CA VAL A 324 -14.27 13.88 -20.41
C VAL A 324 -13.96 13.03 -21.65
N VAL A 325 -13.37 11.84 -21.51
CA VAL A 325 -13.13 10.89 -22.61
C VAL A 325 -14.33 9.94 -22.74
N ASP A 326 -14.71 9.56 -23.99
CA ASP A 326 -15.85 8.67 -24.24
C ASP A 326 -15.55 7.20 -23.90
N GLU A 327 -14.32 6.76 -24.10
CA GLU A 327 -13.91 5.37 -23.99
C GLU A 327 -12.51 5.24 -23.40
N VAL A 328 -12.27 4.14 -22.71
CA VAL A 328 -10.95 3.72 -22.25
C VAL A 328 -10.62 2.34 -22.80
N THR A 329 -9.48 2.22 -23.49
CA THR A 329 -8.91 0.93 -23.91
C THR A 329 -7.65 0.66 -23.12
N VAL A 330 -7.66 -0.38 -22.31
CA VAL A 330 -6.52 -0.86 -21.53
C VAL A 330 -5.83 -1.99 -22.28
N SER A 331 -4.61 -1.78 -22.77
CA SER A 331 -3.81 -2.76 -23.51
C SER A 331 -2.77 -3.39 -22.59
N ILE A 332 -2.70 -4.73 -22.56
CA ILE A 332 -1.74 -5.45 -21.73
C ILE A 332 -0.46 -5.69 -22.56
N VAL A 333 0.64 -5.02 -22.18
CA VAL A 333 1.94 -5.07 -22.86
C VAL A 333 3.03 -5.27 -21.81
N THR A 334 3.35 -6.51 -21.52
CA THR A 334 4.20 -6.92 -20.38
C THR A 334 5.68 -6.61 -20.55
N ASP A 335 6.17 -6.49 -21.78
CA ASP A 335 7.56 -6.12 -22.08
C ASP A 335 7.72 -4.59 -22.12
N ASP A 336 8.58 -4.04 -21.27
CA ASP A 336 8.75 -2.60 -21.09
C ASP A 336 9.23 -1.90 -22.38
N ALA A 337 10.14 -2.52 -23.13
CA ALA A 337 10.63 -1.93 -24.38
C ALA A 337 9.52 -1.91 -25.46
N THR A 338 8.70 -2.95 -25.50
CA THR A 338 7.52 -3.02 -26.39
C THR A 338 6.49 -1.99 -25.98
N ARG A 339 6.25 -1.80 -24.67
CA ARG A 339 5.31 -0.81 -24.15
C ARG A 339 5.80 0.62 -24.41
N ALA A 340 7.09 0.88 -24.24
CA ALA A 340 7.70 2.15 -24.64
C ALA A 340 7.56 2.40 -26.16
N ALA A 341 7.77 1.34 -26.99
CA ALA A 341 7.58 1.46 -28.45
C ALA A 341 6.09 1.72 -28.82
N ALA A 342 5.13 1.16 -28.10
CA ALA A 342 3.70 1.41 -28.29
C ALA A 342 3.34 2.87 -27.98
N LEU A 343 3.92 3.46 -26.92
CA LEU A 343 3.78 4.89 -26.64
C LEU A 343 4.42 5.73 -27.76
N ASN A 344 5.62 5.36 -28.20
CA ASN A 344 6.34 6.07 -29.26
C ASN A 344 5.62 6.02 -30.61
N SER A 345 4.88 4.94 -30.90
CA SER A 345 4.08 4.82 -32.15
C SER A 345 2.69 5.44 -32.05
N GLY A 346 2.27 5.88 -30.86
CA GLY A 346 0.92 6.36 -30.60
C GLY A 346 -0.13 5.24 -30.58
N GLU A 347 0.26 4.00 -30.29
CA GLU A 347 -0.67 2.89 -30.03
C GLU A 347 -1.28 3.00 -28.63
N ILE A 348 -0.54 3.59 -27.68
CA ILE A 348 -1.03 3.98 -26.36
C ILE A 348 -0.72 5.45 -26.09
N ASP A 349 -1.48 6.09 -25.22
CA ASP A 349 -1.37 7.51 -24.85
C ASP A 349 -0.71 7.69 -23.49
N LEU A 350 -0.83 6.69 -22.62
CA LEU A 350 -0.39 6.67 -21.23
C LEU A 350 0.14 5.29 -20.84
N THR A 351 1.21 5.27 -20.07
CA THR A 351 1.68 4.08 -19.35
C THR A 351 2.47 4.49 -18.10
N TYR A 352 2.69 3.54 -17.19
CA TYR A 352 3.56 3.69 -16.01
C TYR A 352 4.47 2.46 -15.84
N GLY A 353 5.41 2.52 -14.90
CA GLY A 353 6.26 1.38 -14.55
C GLY A 353 7.27 1.00 -15.65
N LEU A 354 7.75 1.97 -16.45
CA LEU A 354 8.89 1.79 -17.34
C LEU A 354 10.21 1.89 -16.56
N THR A 355 11.33 1.56 -17.20
CA THR A 355 12.65 1.64 -16.57
C THR A 355 13.10 3.07 -16.32
N SER A 356 13.94 3.29 -15.32
CA SER A 356 14.52 4.62 -15.01
C SER A 356 15.34 5.20 -16.18
N ASP A 357 15.94 4.35 -17.00
CA ASP A 357 16.66 4.76 -18.21
C ASP A 357 15.70 5.30 -19.28
N THR A 358 14.56 4.64 -19.49
CA THR A 358 13.50 5.11 -20.41
C THR A 358 12.93 6.45 -19.95
N TYR A 359 12.70 6.65 -18.67
CA TYR A 359 12.25 7.93 -18.13
C TYR A 359 13.27 9.05 -18.40
N SER A 360 14.57 8.76 -18.28
CA SER A 360 15.63 9.71 -18.57
C SER A 360 15.67 10.11 -20.07
N GLU A 361 15.38 9.17 -20.96
CA GLU A 361 15.23 9.43 -22.38
C GLU A 361 14.01 10.34 -22.65
N TYR A 362 12.85 10.00 -22.12
CA TYR A 362 11.62 10.77 -22.30
C TYR A 362 11.73 12.19 -21.73
N ARG A 363 12.38 12.36 -20.60
CA ARG A 363 12.62 13.66 -20.00
C ARG A 363 13.40 14.60 -20.92
N SER A 364 14.26 14.07 -21.75
CA SER A 364 15.07 14.85 -22.71
C SER A 364 14.36 15.10 -24.04
N SER A 365 13.17 14.54 -24.25
CA SER A 365 12.37 14.66 -25.47
C SER A 365 11.24 15.68 -25.33
N GLU A 366 10.91 16.38 -26.41
CA GLU A 366 9.73 17.25 -26.50
C GLU A 366 8.46 16.47 -26.92
N ASP A 367 8.62 15.19 -27.31
CA ASP A 367 7.54 14.35 -27.84
C ASP A 367 6.75 13.63 -26.72
N TYR A 368 7.26 13.68 -25.47
CA TYR A 368 6.68 12.98 -24.32
C TYR A 368 6.63 13.90 -23.11
N ARG A 369 5.71 13.56 -22.19
CA ARG A 369 5.64 14.16 -20.86
C ARG A 369 5.84 13.08 -19.81
N LEU A 370 6.43 13.45 -18.67
CA LEU A 370 6.48 12.65 -17.47
C LEU A 370 5.70 13.34 -16.37
N SER A 371 4.82 12.63 -15.73
CA SER A 371 4.22 13.03 -14.46
C SER A 371 4.81 12.19 -13.34
N VAL A 372 5.32 12.84 -12.29
CA VAL A 372 6.06 12.18 -11.20
C VAL A 372 5.48 12.63 -9.86
N THR A 373 5.17 11.66 -9.00
CA THR A 373 4.71 11.89 -7.62
C THR A 373 5.46 11.00 -6.63
N ASN A 374 5.51 11.40 -5.35
CA ASN A 374 6.00 10.53 -4.28
C ASN A 374 5.04 9.35 -4.11
N ALA A 375 5.58 8.17 -3.84
CA ALA A 375 4.82 6.93 -3.69
C ALA A 375 5.08 6.28 -2.34
N GLY A 376 4.17 5.42 -1.90
CA GLY A 376 4.33 4.63 -0.68
C GLY A 376 5.39 3.54 -0.76
N ALA A 377 6.00 3.33 -1.93
CA ALA A 377 7.02 2.29 -2.12
C ALA A 377 8.34 2.66 -1.43
N TYR A 378 9.00 1.68 -0.82
CA TYR A 378 10.30 1.83 -0.19
C TYR A 378 11.15 0.57 -0.33
N ASN A 379 12.47 0.75 -0.45
CA ASN A 379 13.43 -0.36 -0.39
C ASN A 379 14.14 -0.37 0.95
N PHE A 380 14.45 -1.58 1.44
CA PHE A 380 15.17 -1.74 2.69
C PHE A 380 16.02 -3.01 2.72
N LEU A 381 17.08 -2.94 3.52
CA LEU A 381 17.83 -4.11 3.98
C LEU A 381 17.20 -4.61 5.28
N GLN A 382 16.88 -5.89 5.38
CA GLN A 382 16.49 -6.51 6.64
C GLN A 382 17.61 -7.46 7.11
N TYR A 383 18.08 -7.25 8.34
CA TYR A 383 19.23 -7.97 8.90
C TYR A 383 18.80 -9.25 9.62
N PRO A 384 19.65 -10.32 9.60
CA PRO A 384 19.37 -11.55 10.34
C PRO A 384 19.61 -11.36 11.85
N VAL A 385 18.76 -10.57 12.50
CA VAL A 385 18.88 -10.09 13.89
C VAL A 385 18.96 -11.19 14.95
N ARG A 386 18.73 -12.46 14.56
CA ARG A 386 18.87 -13.62 15.45
C ARG A 386 20.19 -14.38 15.27
N VAL A 387 21.08 -13.88 14.40
CA VAL A 387 22.35 -14.55 14.04
C VAL A 387 23.52 -13.62 14.31
N SER A 388 24.49 -14.07 15.15
CA SER A 388 25.70 -13.29 15.43
C SER A 388 26.56 -13.15 14.14
N PRO A 389 27.16 -11.97 13.89
CA PRO A 389 27.19 -10.78 14.77
C PRO A 389 26.05 -9.78 14.50
N TRP A 390 25.08 -10.14 13.67
CA TRP A 390 23.95 -9.28 13.30
C TRP A 390 22.93 -9.07 14.45
N ASP A 391 23.02 -9.84 15.52
CA ASP A 391 22.29 -9.66 16.76
C ASP A 391 22.74 -8.44 17.58
N ASP A 392 23.94 -7.89 17.32
CA ASP A 392 24.40 -6.63 17.92
C ASP A 392 23.96 -5.41 17.07
N GLU A 393 23.25 -4.47 17.69
CA GLU A 393 22.73 -3.28 17.00
C GLU A 393 23.84 -2.37 16.44
N ARG A 394 25.02 -2.33 17.06
CA ARG A 394 26.16 -1.51 16.60
C ARG A 394 26.67 -1.97 15.24
N ILE A 395 26.65 -3.29 14.97
CA ILE A 395 26.99 -3.83 13.64
C ILE A 395 25.98 -3.32 12.60
N ARG A 396 24.67 -3.40 12.89
CA ARG A 396 23.63 -2.97 11.98
C ARG A 396 23.62 -1.45 11.78
N ARG A 397 23.78 -0.67 12.84
CA ARG A 397 23.94 0.80 12.79
C ARG A 397 25.15 1.23 11.99
N GLY A 398 26.27 0.52 12.16
CA GLY A 398 27.47 0.78 11.36
C GLY A 398 27.21 0.54 9.86
N VAL A 399 26.50 -0.53 9.49
CA VAL A 399 26.10 -0.76 8.10
C VAL A 399 25.13 0.34 7.64
N ASN A 400 24.17 0.74 8.47
CA ASN A 400 23.22 1.81 8.13
C ASN A 400 23.92 3.11 7.72
N GLN A 401 25.03 3.47 8.41
CA GLN A 401 25.87 4.63 8.07
C GLN A 401 26.85 4.39 6.90
N LEU A 402 27.00 3.16 6.40
CA LEU A 402 27.75 2.89 5.17
C LEU A 402 26.91 3.04 3.90
N ILE A 403 25.58 2.92 3.99
CA ILE A 403 24.68 2.90 2.83
C ILE A 403 24.72 4.25 2.08
N PRO A 404 25.10 4.26 0.78
CA PRO A 404 25.24 5.48 0.00
C PRO A 404 23.90 5.91 -0.61
N ARG A 405 22.88 6.22 0.21
CA ARG A 405 21.48 6.49 -0.19
C ARG A 405 21.34 7.49 -1.32
N ALA A 406 22.03 8.62 -1.23
CA ALA A 406 22.02 9.65 -2.26
C ALA A 406 22.55 9.12 -3.61
N GLN A 407 23.63 8.30 -3.58
CA GLN A 407 24.18 7.71 -4.80
C GLN A 407 23.25 6.62 -5.37
N ILE A 408 22.57 5.86 -4.52
CA ILE A 408 21.55 4.89 -4.95
C ILE A 408 20.44 5.63 -5.69
N ALA A 409 19.86 6.67 -5.09
CA ALA A 409 18.79 7.45 -5.68
C ALA A 409 19.21 8.12 -7.00
N GLU A 410 20.41 8.72 -7.05
CA GLU A 410 20.89 9.47 -8.21
C GLU A 410 21.41 8.56 -9.33
N ASN A 411 22.25 7.56 -8.99
CA ASN A 411 23.01 6.81 -10.00
C ASN A 411 22.36 5.49 -10.41
N ILE A 412 21.54 4.89 -9.54
CA ILE A 412 20.81 3.66 -9.84
C ILE A 412 19.43 4.00 -10.40
N TYR A 413 18.72 4.90 -9.70
CA TYR A 413 17.34 5.25 -10.04
C TYR A 413 17.21 6.57 -10.83
N ASN A 414 18.32 7.16 -11.30
CA ASN A 414 18.33 8.37 -12.12
C ASN A 414 17.53 9.56 -11.54
N GLY A 415 17.45 9.66 -10.20
CA GLY A 415 16.66 10.67 -9.49
C GLY A 415 15.16 10.39 -9.40
N TYR A 416 14.68 9.22 -9.88
CA TYR A 416 13.28 8.80 -9.75
C TYR A 416 12.99 8.03 -8.46
N ARG A 417 13.85 8.17 -7.44
CA ARG A 417 13.63 7.75 -6.06
C ARG A 417 14.27 8.76 -5.10
N ASN A 418 13.73 8.85 -3.88
CA ASN A 418 14.25 9.73 -2.85
C ASN A 418 15.10 8.95 -1.86
N PRO A 419 16.23 9.49 -1.37
CA PRO A 419 16.99 8.87 -0.29
C PRO A 419 16.14 8.73 0.99
N ALA A 420 16.12 7.55 1.60
CA ALA A 420 15.34 7.29 2.81
C ALA A 420 16.19 7.54 4.07
N TYR A 421 16.05 8.70 4.69
CA TYR A 421 16.72 9.05 5.94
C TYR A 421 15.92 8.73 7.20
N THR A 422 14.67 8.36 7.04
CA THR A 422 13.71 7.94 8.07
C THR A 422 13.08 6.61 7.69
N PRO A 423 12.46 5.87 8.61
CA PRO A 423 11.59 4.75 8.27
C PRO A 423 10.26 5.18 7.63
N LEU A 424 9.76 6.37 8.01
CA LEU A 424 8.51 6.96 7.51
C LEU A 424 8.77 7.79 6.25
N PRO A 425 8.10 7.56 5.10
CA PRO A 425 8.13 8.46 3.97
C PRO A 425 7.27 9.71 4.20
N GLU A 426 7.58 10.79 3.47
CA GLU A 426 6.80 12.04 3.50
C GLU A 426 5.31 11.84 3.23
N LEU A 427 4.95 10.83 2.44
CA LEU A 427 3.58 10.45 2.12
C LEU A 427 2.69 10.22 3.34
N ALA A 428 3.23 9.62 4.41
CA ALA A 428 2.50 9.31 5.63
C ALA A 428 2.89 10.26 6.79
N ALA A 429 3.49 11.40 6.48
CA ALA A 429 4.04 12.32 7.48
C ALA A 429 2.97 12.96 8.35
N ASP A 430 1.85 13.38 7.76
CA ASP A 430 0.79 14.11 8.46
C ASP A 430 0.12 13.26 9.56
N GLU A 431 0.02 11.96 9.33
CA GLU A 431 -0.56 11.02 10.29
C GLU A 431 0.50 10.34 11.18
N GLY A 432 1.75 10.26 10.71
CA GLY A 432 2.80 9.45 11.32
C GLY A 432 3.92 10.25 12.00
N SER A 433 3.83 11.56 12.11
CA SER A 433 4.81 12.38 12.82
C SER A 433 4.18 13.66 13.39
N ALA A 434 4.68 14.09 14.52
CA ALA A 434 4.28 15.37 15.10
C ALA A 434 4.92 16.58 14.40
N ASP A 435 6.13 16.39 13.84
CA ASP A 435 6.90 17.36 13.05
C ASP A 435 7.92 16.58 12.19
N TYR A 436 7.51 16.25 10.97
CA TYR A 436 8.30 15.40 10.07
C TYR A 436 9.66 16.01 9.70
N ASP A 437 9.72 17.31 9.46
CA ASP A 437 10.98 17.99 9.14
C ASP A 437 11.97 17.90 10.29
N ALA A 438 11.50 18.09 11.53
CA ALA A 438 12.31 17.93 12.73
C ALA A 438 12.75 16.47 12.92
N LEU A 439 11.88 15.50 12.65
CA LEU A 439 12.22 14.07 12.69
C LEU A 439 13.32 13.72 11.68
N VAL A 440 13.20 14.19 10.44
CA VAL A 440 14.22 14.00 9.40
C VAL A 440 15.56 14.64 9.81
N GLU A 441 15.54 15.87 10.34
CA GLU A 441 16.75 16.56 10.81
C GLU A 441 17.45 15.80 11.95
N GLU A 442 16.69 15.20 12.85
CA GLU A 442 17.20 14.41 13.98
C GLU A 442 17.79 13.06 13.53
N LEU A 443 17.10 12.34 12.63
CA LEU A 443 17.48 10.98 12.24
C LEU A 443 18.55 10.94 11.14
N ARG A 444 18.61 11.96 10.29
CA ARG A 444 19.53 12.03 9.16
C ARG A 444 21.00 11.83 9.53
N PRO A 445 21.57 12.40 10.61
CA PRO A 445 22.96 12.13 11.02
C PRO A 445 23.27 10.68 11.37
N GLN A 446 22.23 9.87 11.67
CA GLN A 446 22.38 8.45 11.99
C GLN A 446 22.20 7.54 10.75
N THR A 447 21.66 8.09 9.67
CA THR A 447 21.30 7.36 8.45
C THR A 447 22.03 7.86 7.20
N GLU A 448 22.50 9.11 7.18
CA GLU A 448 23.35 9.63 6.11
C GLU A 448 24.70 8.90 6.09
N GLN A 449 25.27 8.73 4.90
CA GLN A 449 26.54 8.03 4.76
C GLN A 449 27.67 8.76 5.49
N ASP A 450 28.22 8.13 6.53
CA ASP A 450 29.40 8.56 7.27
C ASP A 450 30.34 7.37 7.50
N THR A 451 31.29 7.18 6.60
CA THR A 451 32.24 6.06 6.66
C THR A 451 33.16 6.14 7.86
N GLU A 452 33.49 7.34 8.40
CA GLU A 452 34.35 7.51 9.56
C GLU A 452 33.61 7.08 10.84
N ALA A 453 32.39 7.58 11.06
CA ALA A 453 31.53 7.19 12.17
C ALA A 453 31.19 5.69 12.14
N ALA A 454 30.82 5.18 10.96
CA ALA A 454 30.56 3.74 10.75
C ALA A 454 31.79 2.88 11.13
N THR A 455 32.99 3.29 10.69
CA THR A 455 34.23 2.57 10.97
C THR A 455 34.54 2.55 12.47
N GLU A 456 34.34 3.63 13.19
CA GLU A 456 34.56 3.71 14.64
C GLU A 456 33.58 2.77 15.38
N LEU A 457 32.29 2.83 15.04
CA LEU A 457 31.25 2.01 15.65
C LEU A 457 31.48 0.51 15.40
N LEU A 458 31.76 0.14 14.13
CA LEU A 458 32.03 -1.25 13.74
C LEU A 458 33.28 -1.80 14.43
N ARG A 459 34.36 -1.01 14.57
CA ARG A 459 35.56 -1.44 15.25
C ARG A 459 35.32 -1.71 16.73
N GLU A 460 34.58 -0.83 17.41
CA GLU A 460 34.20 -1.04 18.81
C GLU A 460 33.35 -2.33 18.94
N ALA A 461 32.36 -2.51 18.09
CA ALA A 461 31.49 -3.68 18.14
C ALA A 461 32.25 -4.99 17.90
N VAL A 462 33.08 -5.04 16.86
CA VAL A 462 33.88 -6.24 16.50
C VAL A 462 34.89 -6.59 17.63
N ASP A 463 35.55 -5.59 18.20
CA ASP A 463 36.53 -5.79 19.29
C ASP A 463 35.82 -6.33 20.55
N ASP A 464 34.68 -5.77 20.92
CA ASP A 464 33.89 -6.18 22.10
C ASP A 464 33.29 -7.60 21.94
N LEU A 465 32.80 -7.91 20.76
CA LEU A 465 32.21 -9.21 20.44
C LEU A 465 33.26 -10.30 20.21
N GLY A 466 34.52 -9.91 19.92
CA GLY A 466 35.59 -10.82 19.56
C GLY A 466 35.34 -11.57 18.24
N VAL A 467 34.67 -10.92 17.30
CA VAL A 467 34.33 -11.48 15.98
C VAL A 467 35.55 -11.38 15.06
N GLU A 468 35.81 -12.44 14.31
CA GLU A 468 36.82 -12.42 13.24
C GLU A 468 36.35 -11.62 12.04
N THR A 469 37.19 -10.72 11.51
CA THR A 469 36.92 -9.95 10.29
C THR A 469 37.78 -10.46 9.13
N PRO A 470 37.30 -10.38 7.89
CA PRO A 470 35.98 -9.82 7.52
C PRO A 470 34.81 -10.75 7.88
N ILE A 471 33.67 -10.15 8.24
CA ILE A 471 32.39 -10.84 8.41
C ILE A 471 31.88 -11.20 7.01
N GLU A 472 31.75 -12.49 6.73
CA GLU A 472 31.19 -12.98 5.48
C GLU A 472 29.66 -12.98 5.56
N ALA A 473 28.97 -12.39 4.56
CA ALA A 473 27.52 -12.43 4.45
C ALA A 473 27.06 -12.31 2.98
N THR A 474 25.80 -12.63 2.74
CA THR A 474 25.18 -12.52 1.42
C THR A 474 23.99 -11.58 1.49
N ILE A 475 23.91 -10.62 0.56
CA ILE A 475 22.68 -9.88 0.29
C ILE A 475 21.89 -10.68 -0.76
N GLU A 476 20.70 -11.13 -0.38
CA GLU A 476 19.76 -11.82 -1.28
C GLU A 476 18.69 -10.84 -1.76
N THR A 477 18.39 -10.87 -3.06
CA THR A 477 17.39 -10.03 -3.68
C THR A 477 16.77 -10.71 -4.92
N ASN A 478 15.77 -10.10 -5.53
CA ASN A 478 15.18 -10.57 -6.79
C ASN A 478 15.98 -10.06 -8.01
N THR A 479 15.64 -10.56 -9.20
CA THR A 479 16.31 -10.25 -10.47
C THR A 479 15.94 -8.89 -11.09
N SER A 480 15.31 -7.96 -10.36
CA SER A 480 15.12 -6.58 -10.83
C SER A 480 16.47 -5.88 -11.01
N ASP A 481 16.76 -5.40 -12.20
CA ASP A 481 18.05 -4.80 -12.58
C ASP A 481 18.46 -3.66 -11.64
N ASP A 482 17.56 -2.73 -11.35
CA ASP A 482 17.85 -1.61 -10.46
C ASP A 482 18.14 -2.11 -9.03
N ARG A 483 17.40 -3.12 -8.55
CA ARG A 483 17.62 -3.67 -7.21
C ARG A 483 18.89 -4.50 -7.11
N VAL A 484 19.26 -5.20 -8.18
CA VAL A 484 20.57 -5.90 -8.26
C VAL A 484 21.71 -4.89 -8.21
N ARG A 485 21.64 -3.82 -9.00
CA ARG A 485 22.63 -2.72 -8.98
C ARG A 485 22.73 -2.06 -7.61
N GLU A 486 21.60 -1.86 -6.93
CA GLU A 486 21.54 -1.36 -5.56
C GLU A 486 22.24 -2.29 -4.57
N ALA A 487 21.93 -3.59 -4.61
CA ALA A 487 22.58 -4.62 -3.80
C ALA A 487 24.08 -4.67 -4.02
N GLU A 488 24.54 -4.64 -5.26
CA GLU A 488 25.96 -4.67 -5.64
C GLU A 488 26.70 -3.42 -5.15
N LEU A 489 26.10 -2.24 -5.26
CA LEU A 489 26.70 -1.00 -4.74
C LEU A 489 26.84 -1.06 -3.22
N ILE A 490 25.81 -1.49 -2.50
CA ILE A 490 25.86 -1.64 -1.03
C ILE A 490 26.92 -2.67 -0.64
N ALA A 491 26.92 -3.85 -1.28
CA ALA A 491 27.92 -4.91 -1.04
C ALA A 491 29.35 -4.41 -1.28
N GLN A 492 29.56 -3.65 -2.35
CA GLN A 492 30.87 -3.05 -2.66
C GLN A 492 31.30 -2.05 -1.60
N VAL A 493 30.41 -1.15 -1.14
CA VAL A 493 30.73 -0.17 -0.10
C VAL A 493 31.06 -0.85 1.21
N MET A 494 30.31 -1.87 1.61
CA MET A 494 30.60 -2.67 2.82
C MET A 494 31.94 -3.40 2.69
N SER A 495 32.19 -4.08 1.59
CA SER A 495 33.43 -4.86 1.36
C SER A 495 34.67 -3.99 1.13
N ASN A 496 34.52 -2.70 0.84
CA ASN A 496 35.64 -1.75 0.84
C ASN A 496 36.16 -1.42 2.24
N THR A 497 35.45 -1.83 3.29
CA THR A 497 35.91 -1.74 4.68
C THR A 497 36.70 -2.98 5.08
N GLU A 498 37.41 -2.92 6.20
CA GLU A 498 38.11 -4.11 6.78
C GLU A 498 37.15 -5.08 7.50
N PHE A 499 35.86 -4.72 7.62
CA PHE A 499 34.90 -5.43 8.48
C PHE A 499 34.09 -6.49 7.73
N PHE A 500 33.87 -6.32 6.43
CA PHE A 500 32.91 -7.15 5.68
C PHE A 500 33.50 -7.73 4.38
N ASP A 501 33.04 -8.94 4.03
CA ASP A 501 33.16 -9.54 2.70
C ASP A 501 31.75 -9.98 2.26
N ILE A 502 31.09 -9.16 1.43
CA ILE A 502 29.67 -9.29 1.07
C ILE A 502 29.53 -9.77 -0.36
N SER A 503 28.81 -10.86 -0.54
CA SER A 503 28.35 -11.35 -1.84
C SER A 503 26.90 -10.95 -2.10
N VAL A 504 26.50 -10.96 -3.38
CA VAL A 504 25.09 -10.75 -3.80
C VAL A 504 24.61 -12.03 -4.47
N GLU A 505 23.42 -12.50 -4.10
CA GLU A 505 22.74 -13.62 -4.73
C GLU A 505 21.33 -13.19 -5.16
N THR A 506 20.98 -13.52 -6.42
CA THR A 506 19.72 -13.08 -7.03
C THR A 506 18.84 -14.29 -7.38
N PHE A 507 17.54 -14.11 -7.21
CA PHE A 507 16.55 -15.15 -7.47
C PHE A 507 15.41 -14.59 -8.33
N GLU A 508 14.79 -15.43 -9.15
CA GLU A 508 13.50 -15.09 -9.73
C GLU A 508 12.49 -14.77 -8.60
N PHE A 509 11.60 -13.80 -8.85
CA PHE A 509 10.80 -13.17 -7.81
C PHE A 509 9.99 -14.18 -6.96
N THR A 510 9.24 -15.07 -7.60
CA THR A 510 8.43 -16.08 -6.88
C THR A 510 9.31 -17.02 -6.04
N THR A 511 10.45 -17.42 -6.59
CA THR A 511 11.45 -18.25 -5.88
C THR A 511 12.05 -17.50 -4.70
N PHE A 512 12.32 -16.20 -4.87
CA PHE A 512 12.82 -15.33 -3.80
C PHE A 512 11.84 -15.24 -2.64
N ILE A 513 10.59 -14.93 -2.93
CA ILE A 513 9.53 -14.83 -1.91
C ILE A 513 9.34 -16.15 -1.16
N GLN A 514 9.22 -17.27 -1.88
CA GLN A 514 9.10 -18.59 -1.24
C GLN A 514 10.30 -18.91 -0.33
N ARG A 515 11.50 -18.46 -0.71
CA ARG A 515 12.73 -18.66 0.05
C ARG A 515 12.72 -17.84 1.35
N ILE A 516 12.46 -16.54 1.26
CA ILE A 516 12.53 -15.63 2.43
C ILE A 516 11.35 -15.83 3.40
N LEU A 517 10.21 -16.34 2.94
CA LEU A 517 9.10 -16.78 3.79
C LEU A 517 9.32 -18.15 4.43
N GLY A 518 10.42 -18.84 4.10
CA GLY A 518 10.75 -20.13 4.69
C GLY A 518 10.87 -20.05 6.22
N PRO A 519 10.29 -21.02 6.97
CA PRO A 519 10.13 -20.90 8.44
C PRO A 519 11.46 -20.83 9.21
N GLU A 520 12.57 -21.21 8.60
CA GLU A 520 13.92 -21.19 9.20
C GLU A 520 14.86 -20.20 8.48
N TYR A 521 14.34 -19.37 7.57
CA TYR A 521 15.18 -18.43 6.78
C TYR A 521 15.98 -17.48 7.68
N TYR A 522 15.37 -16.93 8.72
CA TYR A 522 15.99 -16.02 9.68
C TYR A 522 17.25 -16.57 10.39
N GLN A 523 17.49 -17.89 10.29
CA GLN A 523 18.66 -18.55 10.88
C GLN A 523 19.84 -18.67 9.91
N GLN A 524 19.65 -18.32 8.63
CA GLN A 524 20.67 -18.53 7.59
C GLN A 524 21.78 -17.47 7.61
N GLY A 525 21.54 -16.32 8.24
CA GLY A 525 22.54 -15.24 8.37
C GLY A 525 22.66 -14.36 7.12
N ASN A 526 21.73 -14.49 6.14
CA ASN A 526 21.68 -13.67 4.95
C ASN A 526 20.90 -12.37 5.18
N ILE A 527 21.30 -11.31 4.50
CA ILE A 527 20.60 -10.02 4.49
C ILE A 527 19.60 -10.03 3.34
N VAL A 528 18.39 -9.57 3.58
CA VAL A 528 17.36 -9.42 2.52
C VAL A 528 17.38 -7.98 2.04
N LEU A 529 17.48 -7.75 0.72
CA LEU A 529 17.15 -6.46 0.10
C LEU A 529 15.87 -6.64 -0.72
N ILE A 530 14.81 -5.94 -0.31
CA ILE A 530 13.50 -6.00 -0.94
C ILE A 530 12.82 -4.63 -0.92
N GLY A 531 11.76 -4.46 -1.70
CA GLY A 531 10.89 -3.29 -1.65
C GLY A 531 9.48 -3.67 -1.26
N LEU A 532 8.82 -2.81 -0.51
CA LEU A 532 7.41 -2.87 -0.16
C LEU A 532 6.72 -1.56 -0.52
N SER A 533 5.40 -1.54 -0.45
CA SER A 533 4.60 -0.33 -0.53
C SER A 533 3.71 -0.23 0.70
N GLY A 534 3.77 0.91 1.37
CA GLY A 534 2.81 1.29 2.41
C GLY A 534 1.70 2.15 1.81
N THR A 535 0.76 2.55 2.65
CA THR A 535 -0.35 3.44 2.34
C THR A 535 -0.11 4.85 2.92
N PHE A 536 -1.12 5.71 3.00
CA PHE A 536 -1.04 6.96 3.77
C PHE A 536 -0.92 6.71 5.28
N ASN A 537 -1.30 5.52 5.73
CA ASN A 537 -1.35 5.17 7.13
C ASN A 537 0.03 4.76 7.67
N PRO A 538 0.52 5.37 8.75
CA PRO A 538 1.85 5.11 9.30
C PRO A 538 2.03 3.66 9.79
N GLY A 539 0.97 3.01 10.27
CA GLY A 539 1.01 1.59 10.65
C GLY A 539 1.51 0.68 9.53
N SER A 540 1.20 0.99 8.27
CA SER A 540 1.66 0.20 7.12
C SER A 540 3.20 0.18 6.92
N PHE A 541 3.93 1.16 7.50
CA PHE A 541 5.39 1.22 7.45
C PHE A 541 6.06 0.55 8.67
N TYR A 542 5.31 0.31 9.73
CA TYR A 542 5.82 -0.36 10.92
C TYR A 542 5.43 -1.85 10.95
N ASP A 543 4.15 -2.14 10.92
CA ASP A 543 3.59 -3.47 11.21
C ASP A 543 4.14 -4.56 10.30
N ALA A 544 4.13 -4.34 8.99
CA ALA A 544 4.51 -5.37 8.02
C ALA A 544 5.95 -5.87 8.19
N VAL A 545 6.88 -5.00 8.61
CA VAL A 545 8.33 -5.28 8.57
C VAL A 545 8.91 -5.52 9.96
N ASN A 546 8.33 -4.90 10.99
CA ASN A 546 8.92 -4.84 12.32
C ASN A 546 8.11 -5.60 13.38
N SER A 547 6.79 -5.73 13.24
CA SER A 547 5.99 -6.51 14.20
C SER A 547 6.29 -7.99 14.08
N ILE A 548 6.48 -8.63 15.26
CA ILE A 548 6.69 -10.08 15.35
C ILE A 548 5.46 -10.87 14.88
N ASP A 549 4.29 -10.24 14.92
CA ASP A 549 3.02 -10.85 14.49
C ASP A 549 3.01 -11.12 12.98
N ASN A 550 3.81 -10.40 12.20
CA ASN A 550 3.98 -10.60 10.76
C ASN A 550 5.13 -11.57 10.40
N PHE A 551 5.72 -12.26 11.37
CA PHE A 551 6.75 -13.26 11.09
C PHE A 551 6.18 -14.48 10.36
N GLY A 552 6.85 -14.83 9.24
CA GLY A 552 6.48 -16.00 8.42
C GLY A 552 5.30 -15.77 7.48
N GLN A 553 4.77 -14.54 7.48
CA GLN A 553 3.82 -14.04 6.47
C GLN A 553 4.54 -13.01 5.58
N CYS A 554 4.00 -11.87 5.31
CA CYS A 554 4.75 -10.75 4.78
C CYS A 554 4.72 -9.62 5.81
N CYS A 555 5.83 -8.97 6.17
CA CYS A 555 7.15 -9.09 5.52
C CYS A 555 8.27 -9.05 6.57
N ASN A 556 8.02 -9.58 7.77
CA ASN A 556 9.03 -9.75 8.80
C ASN A 556 9.80 -11.06 8.57
N PHE A 557 10.65 -11.10 7.53
CA PHE A 557 11.38 -12.29 7.10
C PHE A 557 12.47 -12.72 8.09
N GLN A 558 13.01 -11.79 8.85
CA GLN A 558 14.14 -12.02 9.77
C GLN A 558 13.71 -12.18 11.24
N ARG A 559 12.41 -12.26 11.48
CA ARG A 559 11.85 -12.38 12.83
C ARG A 559 12.32 -11.25 13.73
N VAL A 560 12.23 -10.05 13.24
CA VAL A 560 12.41 -8.83 14.03
C VAL A 560 11.39 -8.86 15.19
N ASP A 561 11.83 -8.45 16.36
CA ASP A 561 11.05 -8.51 17.59
C ASP A 561 11.46 -7.30 18.43
N THR A 562 10.62 -6.29 18.43
CA THR A 562 10.87 -4.99 19.07
C THR A 562 9.69 -4.66 20.01
N PRO A 563 9.49 -5.44 21.10
CA PRO A 563 8.27 -5.37 21.91
C PRO A 563 8.01 -3.98 22.50
N ASP A 564 9.07 -3.24 22.85
CA ASP A 564 8.92 -1.88 23.36
C ASP A 564 8.37 -0.91 22.29
N LEU A 565 8.70 -1.13 21.00
CA LEU A 565 8.19 -0.34 19.90
C LEU A 565 6.79 -0.82 19.48
N ASP A 566 6.51 -2.12 19.57
CA ASP A 566 5.17 -2.68 19.32
C ASP A 566 4.15 -2.07 20.30
N GLU A 567 4.49 -1.93 21.60
CA GLU A 567 3.61 -1.29 22.58
C GLU A 567 3.33 0.18 22.21
N ILE A 568 4.36 0.95 21.82
CA ILE A 568 4.22 2.36 21.44
C ILE A 568 3.42 2.49 20.14
N ALA A 569 3.68 1.64 19.14
CA ALA A 569 2.96 1.66 17.86
C ALA A 569 1.48 1.29 18.05
N THR A 570 1.19 0.33 18.93
CA THR A 570 -0.18 -0.04 19.30
C THR A 570 -0.89 1.13 19.97
N GLU A 571 -0.25 1.83 20.91
CA GLU A 571 -0.82 3.04 21.54
C GLU A 571 -1.04 4.17 20.52
N ALA A 572 -0.10 4.33 19.56
CA ALA A 572 -0.19 5.34 18.51
C ALA A 572 -1.36 5.14 17.55
N ARG A 573 -1.83 3.91 17.38
CA ARG A 573 -2.95 3.58 16.49
C ARG A 573 -4.23 3.27 17.23
N PHE A 574 -4.17 2.40 18.25
CA PHE A 574 -5.33 1.78 18.88
C PHE A 574 -5.63 2.32 20.28
N SER A 575 -5.62 3.65 20.45
CA SER A 575 -6.07 4.29 21.68
C SER A 575 -7.02 5.44 21.38
N VAL A 576 -7.94 5.70 22.31
CA VAL A 576 -8.85 6.86 22.21
C VAL A 576 -8.06 8.16 22.10
N GLU A 577 -6.93 8.29 22.83
CA GLU A 577 -6.10 9.50 22.78
C GLU A 577 -5.48 9.70 21.37
N ALA A 578 -5.06 8.64 20.70
CA ALA A 578 -4.51 8.72 19.34
C ALA A 578 -5.57 9.10 18.30
N VAL A 579 -6.82 8.63 18.48
CA VAL A 579 -7.95 8.99 17.62
C VAL A 579 -8.37 10.44 17.82
N GLU A 580 -8.33 10.96 19.05
CA GLU A 580 -8.79 12.30 19.38
C GLU A 580 -7.71 13.38 19.24
N ASP A 581 -6.43 13.02 19.39
CA ASP A 581 -5.29 13.96 19.36
C ASP A 581 -4.22 13.51 18.34
N PRO A 582 -4.29 14.01 17.07
CA PRO A 582 -3.26 13.73 16.06
C PRO A 582 -1.84 14.11 16.49
N GLN A 583 -1.69 15.14 17.36
CA GLN A 583 -0.38 15.54 17.86
C GLN A 583 0.19 14.48 18.83
N PHE A 584 -0.64 13.89 19.67
CA PHE A 584 -0.25 12.76 20.53
C PHE A 584 0.16 11.56 19.65
N ARG A 585 -0.69 11.19 18.68
CA ARG A 585 -0.41 10.11 17.72
C ARG A 585 0.95 10.27 17.05
N GLY A 586 1.18 11.44 16.44
CA GLY A 586 2.46 11.75 15.78
C GLY A 586 3.66 11.67 16.73
N GLN A 587 3.52 12.12 17.99
CA GLN A 587 4.59 12.02 18.99
C GLN A 587 4.89 10.56 19.39
N GLN A 588 3.91 9.68 19.41
CA GLN A 588 4.13 8.26 19.67
C GLN A 588 4.85 7.61 18.47
N TYR A 589 4.38 7.87 17.26
CA TYR A 589 5.06 7.38 16.06
C TYR A 589 6.48 7.91 15.92
N ASP A 590 6.76 9.18 16.25
CA ASP A 590 8.14 9.72 16.27
C ASP A 590 9.08 8.87 17.16
N LYS A 591 8.61 8.39 18.30
CA LYS A 591 9.40 7.48 19.17
C LYS A 591 9.62 6.12 18.52
N VAL A 592 8.63 5.62 17.78
CA VAL A 592 8.76 4.36 17.02
C VAL A 592 9.86 4.51 15.96
N TRP A 593 9.82 5.59 15.18
CA TRP A 593 10.81 5.82 14.12
C TRP A 593 12.23 6.03 14.68
N GLN A 594 12.36 6.78 15.76
CA GLN A 594 13.63 6.94 16.50
C GLN A 594 14.16 5.58 16.99
N GLY A 595 13.31 4.79 17.63
CA GLY A 595 13.66 3.47 18.14
C GLY A 595 14.07 2.48 17.03
N LEU A 596 13.42 2.53 15.85
CA LEU A 596 13.82 1.72 14.69
C LEU A 596 15.21 2.10 14.17
N ILE A 597 15.57 3.38 14.17
CA ILE A 597 16.93 3.78 13.78
C ILE A 597 17.97 3.40 14.84
N GLU A 598 17.62 3.52 16.13
CA GLU A 598 18.52 3.13 17.24
C GLU A 598 18.77 1.61 17.27
N GLN A 599 17.72 0.79 17.14
CA GLN A 599 17.83 -0.67 17.14
C GLN A 599 18.29 -1.23 15.79
N ALA A 600 18.07 -0.48 14.71
CA ALA A 600 18.44 -0.78 13.33
C ALA A 600 18.14 -2.23 12.89
N PRO A 601 16.92 -2.76 13.11
CA PRO A 601 16.58 -4.09 12.58
C PRO A 601 16.57 -4.10 11.06
N ASN A 602 16.30 -2.95 10.47
CA ASN A 602 16.29 -2.68 9.03
C ASN A 602 17.09 -1.41 8.71
N SER A 603 17.52 -1.29 7.46
CA SER A 603 18.03 -0.04 6.91
C SER A 603 17.26 0.32 5.64
N TYR A 604 16.50 1.38 5.71
CA TYR A 604 15.77 1.93 4.56
C TYR A 604 16.76 2.61 3.61
N THR A 605 16.63 2.38 2.33
CA THR A 605 17.59 2.87 1.33
C THR A 605 17.02 4.01 0.50
N VAL A 606 15.87 3.79 -0.13
CA VAL A 606 15.18 4.80 -0.95
C VAL A 606 13.67 4.69 -0.80
N PHE A 607 12.99 5.82 -0.92
CA PHE A 607 11.55 5.91 -1.12
C PHE A 607 11.21 5.99 -2.60
N GLY A 608 10.09 5.39 -2.98
CA GLY A 608 9.62 5.32 -4.34
C GLY A 608 9.01 6.62 -4.87
N THR A 609 8.93 6.69 -6.18
CA THR A 609 8.06 7.62 -6.89
C THR A 609 7.25 6.84 -7.92
N ASN A 610 6.03 7.29 -8.19
CA ASN A 610 5.29 6.85 -9.35
C ASN A 610 5.59 7.77 -10.51
N VAL A 611 5.79 7.17 -11.69
CA VAL A 611 6.10 7.90 -12.92
C VAL A 611 5.18 7.42 -14.02
N SER A 612 4.37 8.33 -14.52
CA SER A 612 3.59 8.13 -15.75
C SER A 612 4.31 8.71 -16.94
N SER A 613 4.33 7.95 -18.03
CA SER A 613 4.83 8.41 -19.34
C SER A 613 3.65 8.64 -20.27
N LEU A 614 3.58 9.84 -20.85
CA LEU A 614 2.42 10.37 -21.55
C LEU A 614 2.79 10.80 -22.97
N SER A 615 1.90 10.56 -23.93
CA SER A 615 1.95 11.27 -25.20
C SER A 615 1.68 12.76 -25.00
N THR A 616 2.14 13.62 -25.90
CA THR A 616 1.86 15.07 -25.83
C THR A 616 0.40 15.41 -26.06
N ASP A 617 -0.35 14.52 -26.71
CA ASP A 617 -1.77 14.69 -27.01
C ASP A 617 -2.68 14.41 -25.79
N TYR A 618 -2.15 13.79 -24.74
CA TYR A 618 -2.88 13.54 -23.48
C TYR A 618 -2.47 14.58 -22.46
N VAL A 619 -3.35 15.54 -22.20
CA VAL A 619 -3.09 16.78 -21.46
C VAL A 619 -3.77 16.75 -20.10
N GLY A 620 -3.13 17.32 -19.08
CA GLY A 620 -3.72 17.51 -17.74
C GLY A 620 -3.48 16.36 -16.78
N HIS A 621 -2.98 15.22 -17.22
CA HIS A 621 -2.77 14.05 -16.34
C HIS A 621 -1.71 14.34 -15.26
N ASN A 622 -2.07 14.08 -14.02
CA ASN A 622 -1.15 13.93 -12.88
C ASN A 622 -1.19 12.48 -12.37
N THR A 623 -0.02 11.97 -12.03
CA THR A 623 0.12 10.60 -11.56
C THR A 623 -0.31 10.51 -10.10
N TYR A 624 -1.14 9.51 -9.78
CA TYR A 624 -1.55 9.22 -8.41
C TYR A 624 -0.41 8.62 -7.58
N THR A 625 -0.48 8.83 -6.30
CA THR A 625 0.48 8.33 -5.31
C THR A 625 0.63 6.80 -5.33
N PHE A 626 -0.44 6.07 -5.60
CA PHE A 626 -0.41 4.62 -5.77
C PHE A 626 -0.55 4.20 -7.21
N SER A 627 0.23 3.19 -7.61
CA SER A 627 0.20 2.66 -8.99
C SER A 627 -1.16 2.08 -9.39
N SER A 628 -1.97 1.65 -8.42
CA SER A 628 -3.34 1.15 -8.63
C SER A 628 -4.35 2.22 -9.05
N GLY A 629 -4.05 3.49 -8.78
CA GLY A 629 -4.93 4.63 -9.09
C GLY A 629 -4.46 5.51 -10.24
N VAL A 630 -3.39 5.16 -10.95
CA VAL A 630 -2.81 6.02 -12.01
C VAL A 630 -3.83 6.39 -13.07
N LEU A 631 -4.65 5.45 -13.50
CA LEU A 631 -5.64 5.69 -14.56
C LEU A 631 -6.89 6.41 -14.03
N PRO A 632 -7.63 5.92 -13.02
CA PRO A 632 -8.86 6.59 -12.59
C PRO A 632 -8.59 8.00 -12.06
N TYR A 633 -7.65 8.17 -11.13
CA TYR A 633 -7.28 9.49 -10.61
C TYR A 633 -6.79 10.43 -11.73
N GLY A 634 -5.90 9.95 -12.59
CA GLY A 634 -5.32 10.76 -13.66
C GLY A 634 -6.34 11.19 -14.72
N LEU A 635 -7.46 10.46 -14.88
CA LEU A 635 -8.55 10.85 -15.76
C LEU A 635 -9.36 11.99 -15.15
N HIS A 636 -9.83 11.82 -13.93
CA HIS A 636 -10.70 12.77 -13.25
C HIS A 636 -10.72 12.52 -11.75
N ASP A 637 -10.45 13.53 -10.97
CA ASP A 637 -10.60 13.53 -9.53
C ASP A 637 -10.94 14.93 -9.01
N PRO A 638 -12.18 15.17 -8.54
CA PRO A 638 -12.58 16.48 -8.04
C PRO A 638 -11.84 16.91 -6.76
N THR A 639 -11.39 15.97 -5.91
CA THR A 639 -10.72 16.32 -4.65
C THR A 639 -9.45 17.14 -4.89
N ASP A 640 -8.73 16.81 -5.95
CA ASP A 640 -7.52 17.50 -6.40
C ASP A 640 -7.73 18.43 -7.61
N GLN A 641 -8.99 18.64 -8.02
CA GLN A 641 -9.35 19.34 -9.25
C GLN A 641 -8.60 18.78 -10.47
N GLN A 642 -8.42 17.45 -10.48
CA GLN A 642 -7.72 16.73 -11.53
C GLN A 642 -8.66 16.41 -12.68
N VAL A 643 -8.26 16.78 -13.90
CA VAL A 643 -8.92 16.38 -15.14
C VAL A 643 -7.89 16.26 -16.26
N ALA A 644 -8.03 15.24 -17.08
CA ALA A 644 -7.21 15.07 -18.27
C ALA A 644 -8.08 14.83 -19.51
N TYR A 645 -7.60 15.30 -20.65
CA TYR A 645 -8.30 15.22 -21.93
C TYR A 645 -7.35 14.91 -23.09
N LEU A 646 -7.92 14.52 -24.23
CA LEU A 646 -7.17 14.29 -25.47
C LEU A 646 -7.23 15.53 -26.36
N ASP A 647 -6.08 16.19 -26.55
CA ASP A 647 -5.92 17.32 -27.49
C ASP A 647 -5.52 16.76 -28.86
N ARG A 648 -6.51 16.29 -29.61
CA ARG A 648 -6.35 15.75 -30.97
C ARG A 648 -6.99 16.71 -31.96
N GLU A 649 -6.17 17.59 -32.59
CA GLU A 649 -6.60 18.42 -33.72
C GLU A 649 -7.01 17.60 -34.95
#